data_81cf66d8c3c1564666d976e02ae2006c
#
_entry.id   81cf66d8c3c1564666d976e02ae2006c
#
_cell.length_a   1.000
_cell.length_b   1.000
_cell.length_c   1.000
_cell.angle_alpha   90.00
_cell.angle_beta   90.00
_cell.angle_gamma   90.00
#
_symmetry.space_group_name_H-M   'P 1'
#
loop_
_entity.id
_entity.type
_entity.pdbx_description
1 polymer ?
#
loop_
_entity_poly.entity_id
_entity_poly.type
_entity_poly.pdbx_seq_one_letter_code
_entity_poly.pdbx_strand_id
1 'polypeptide(L)'
;MKKLLLFFLAIPVLFTATAQQNYWSQYVGTGKIITDKSVARLSFPKEFKLFTASLPLLKQELFKVVNNNAAHTNIISLPNTDGALEEFEIVEASNFDAELQAQFPEIRAFSGKGITDKYATLKLSYSPQGIQTMVFRSGKENEFIEPYSQDHSVYAVFKSHRNKAQLPWSCTTPGADLEESINIQVQNSGIVARSGGNLKTMRLAQSVTAEYSNYFGATSATQVSLVLAAINNTLTRCNGVYEKDLALHLNLIAASTNVIYYNASSDPYSNAAQMANWNTQLQNTLTSVIGEANYDVGHLFGATGGGGNAGCIGCVCTNGAKGSGYTSPSDGVPAGDNFDIDYVVHEIGHQLGGNHTFSMINEGTGVNKEVGSGITIMGYAGITSYDVSGHSIDIYHETTIAQIQTNLNSKSCPVTTTIVNTTPVVNAVSNYTIPISTPFALTGSATDADGDALTYCWEQNDNSTTTNAQSVASPTKLTGPNWLSFRPTISPVRYFPRLQTILAGLNTTGPMVGGDAGVVTEALSSVSRTLNFRLTVRDNAVFSSSAPVSVGQTQFTDMVVTVTNTSGPFTVTSPNTNVSWAGNSAQNITWNVAGTTASPVSCANVKISLSTDGGLTFPAVLIASTPNDGSQSITLPNTATTTARIKVEAVGNIFFDISNSNFTITASASCGTPTGLAENNITINSADLSWNAVAGA
;
A
#
# COMPACT_ATOMS: atom_id res chain seq x y z
N MET A 1 10.87 -70.34 8.98
CA MET A 1 10.78 -68.93 9.39
C MET A 1 12.00 -68.19 8.75
N LYS A 2 11.78 -67.60 7.57
CA LYS A 2 12.80 -66.83 6.87
C LYS A 2 12.62 -65.34 7.24
N LYS A 3 13.63 -64.73 7.88
CA LYS A 3 13.66 -63.28 8.18
C LYS A 3 14.13 -62.57 6.92
N LEU A 4 13.27 -61.72 6.36
CA LEU A 4 13.60 -60.79 5.25
C LEU A 4 14.21 -59.52 5.88
N LEU A 5 15.46 -59.25 5.59
CA LEU A 5 16.16 -58.04 5.95
C LEU A 5 15.95 -57.00 4.85
N LEU A 6 15.18 -55.94 5.11
CA LEU A 6 15.06 -54.76 4.21
C LEU A 6 16.25 -53.85 4.45
N PHE A 7 17.10 -53.71 3.43
CA PHE A 7 18.15 -52.67 3.39
C PHE A 7 17.49 -51.39 2.85
N PHE A 8 17.37 -50.35 3.69
CA PHE A 8 17.08 -48.99 3.26
C PHE A 8 18.36 -48.38 2.67
N LEU A 9 18.42 -48.20 1.38
CA LEU A 9 19.47 -47.41 0.71
C LEU A 9 19.10 -45.93 0.92
N ALA A 10 19.75 -45.23 1.86
CA ALA A 10 19.70 -43.80 1.97
C ALA A 10 20.55 -43.20 0.82
N ILE A 11 19.89 -42.69 -0.20
CA ILE A 11 20.54 -41.85 -1.23
C ILE A 11 20.77 -40.46 -0.60
N PRO A 12 22.02 -40.01 -0.43
CA PRO A 12 22.26 -38.61 0.00
C PRO A 12 21.86 -37.71 -1.16
N VAL A 13 20.78 -36.94 -0.98
CA VAL A 13 20.49 -35.80 -1.84
C VAL A 13 21.53 -34.74 -1.55
N LEU A 14 22.55 -34.65 -2.39
CA LEU A 14 23.52 -33.56 -2.39
C LEU A 14 22.75 -32.30 -2.83
N PHE A 15 22.31 -31.48 -1.88
CA PHE A 15 22.00 -30.10 -2.16
C PHE A 15 23.32 -29.41 -2.52
N THR A 16 23.55 -29.19 -3.81
CA THR A 16 24.56 -28.25 -4.26
C THR A 16 24.06 -26.85 -3.88
N ALA A 17 24.50 -26.35 -2.73
CA ALA A 17 24.43 -24.94 -2.45
C ALA A 17 25.35 -24.25 -3.47
N THR A 18 24.81 -23.78 -4.59
CA THR A 18 25.50 -22.82 -5.44
C THR A 18 25.69 -21.58 -4.58
N ALA A 19 26.93 -21.23 -4.25
CA ALA A 19 27.23 -19.97 -3.59
C ALA A 19 26.72 -18.87 -4.52
N GLN A 20 25.65 -18.19 -4.12
CA GLN A 20 25.08 -17.07 -4.85
C GLN A 20 26.17 -16.00 -4.96
N GLN A 21 26.52 -15.59 -6.18
CA GLN A 21 27.54 -14.57 -6.38
C GLN A 21 27.07 -13.28 -5.71
N ASN A 22 27.83 -12.85 -4.68
CA ASN A 22 27.48 -11.63 -3.94
C ASN A 22 27.91 -10.40 -4.77
N TYR A 23 26.99 -9.79 -5.47
CA TYR A 23 27.19 -8.55 -6.24
C TYR A 23 26.88 -7.29 -5.46
N TRP A 24 26.46 -7.39 -4.18
CA TRP A 24 26.26 -6.28 -3.25
C TRP A 24 27.22 -6.38 -2.08
N SER A 25 27.74 -5.25 -1.64
CA SER A 25 28.45 -5.11 -0.35
C SER A 25 28.09 -3.78 0.29
N GLN A 26 28.04 -3.76 1.63
CA GLN A 26 27.85 -2.51 2.34
C GLN A 26 29.03 -1.56 2.02
N TYR A 27 28.73 -0.29 1.74
CA TYR A 27 29.78 0.70 1.48
C TYR A 27 30.50 1.05 2.78
N VAL A 28 31.79 0.86 2.83
CA VAL A 28 32.68 1.13 4.01
C VAL A 28 33.73 2.21 3.74
N GLY A 29 33.64 2.89 2.58
CA GLY A 29 34.60 3.91 2.20
C GLY A 29 34.52 5.16 3.09
N THR A 30 35.69 5.78 3.39
CA THR A 30 35.80 7.05 4.15
C THR A 30 36.01 8.25 3.25
N GLY A 31 36.20 8.05 1.95
CA GLY A 31 36.43 9.11 0.96
C GLY A 31 35.14 9.90 0.62
N LYS A 32 35.31 11.14 0.19
CA LYS A 32 34.20 11.96 -0.33
C LYS A 32 33.68 11.33 -1.63
N ILE A 33 32.41 10.96 -1.66
CA ILE A 33 31.73 10.47 -2.87
C ILE A 33 31.32 11.70 -3.71
N ILE A 34 31.62 11.67 -5.01
CA ILE A 34 30.99 12.59 -5.97
C ILE A 34 29.61 12.02 -6.24
N THR A 35 28.57 12.73 -5.79
CA THR A 35 27.19 12.26 -5.86
C THR A 35 26.62 12.40 -7.27
N ASP A 36 25.68 11.50 -7.61
CA ASP A 36 24.83 11.66 -8.77
C ASP A 36 23.98 12.95 -8.63
N LYS A 37 23.65 13.59 -9.74
CA LYS A 37 22.89 14.85 -9.72
C LYS A 37 21.45 14.67 -9.17
N SER A 38 20.88 13.50 -9.32
CA SER A 38 19.54 13.18 -8.76
C SER A 38 19.50 13.24 -7.24
N VAL A 39 20.66 13.10 -6.56
CA VAL A 39 20.78 13.24 -5.10
C VAL A 39 20.50 14.68 -4.64
N ALA A 40 20.63 15.66 -5.54
CA ALA A 40 20.34 17.06 -5.23
C ALA A 40 18.85 17.41 -5.17
N ARG A 41 17.95 16.48 -5.56
CA ARG A 41 16.51 16.72 -5.50
C ARG A 41 16.02 16.99 -4.07
N LEU A 42 15.05 17.88 -3.93
CA LEU A 42 14.50 18.25 -2.61
C LEU A 42 13.80 17.07 -1.92
N SER A 43 13.31 16.10 -2.68
CA SER A 43 12.70 14.87 -2.17
C SER A 43 13.69 13.77 -1.79
N PHE A 44 15.02 13.97 -1.99
CA PHE A 44 16.00 12.95 -1.61
C PHE A 44 15.97 12.71 -0.09
N PRO A 45 15.88 11.45 0.38
CA PRO A 45 15.72 11.14 1.79
C PRO A 45 16.96 11.55 2.61
N LYS A 46 16.71 11.90 3.88
CA LYS A 46 17.79 12.20 4.85
C LYS A 46 18.38 10.93 5.46
N GLU A 47 17.60 9.85 5.48
CA GLU A 47 17.99 8.55 6.04
C GLU A 47 18.08 7.52 4.92
N PHE A 48 19.26 6.97 4.73
CA PHE A 48 19.54 5.95 3.73
C PHE A 48 20.77 5.12 4.12
N LYS A 49 20.91 3.94 3.53
CA LYS A 49 22.12 3.13 3.63
C LYS A 49 22.82 3.07 2.28
N LEU A 50 24.15 3.00 2.31
CA LEU A 50 24.96 2.91 1.11
C LEU A 50 25.48 1.51 0.86
N PHE A 51 25.38 1.09 -0.39
CA PHE A 51 25.89 -0.19 -0.87
C PHE A 51 26.70 0.00 -2.14
N THR A 52 27.74 -0.82 -2.30
CA THR A 52 28.48 -0.96 -3.55
C THR A 52 27.88 -2.08 -4.37
N ALA A 53 27.70 -1.87 -5.67
CA ALA A 53 27.18 -2.88 -6.59
C ALA A 53 28.20 -3.27 -7.66
N SER A 54 28.27 -4.56 -7.97
CA SER A 54 28.90 -5.05 -9.20
C SER A 54 27.85 -5.16 -10.31
N LEU A 55 27.64 -4.07 -11.07
CA LEU A 55 26.68 -4.04 -12.16
C LEU A 55 26.90 -5.14 -13.22
N PRO A 56 28.15 -5.50 -13.63
CA PRO A 56 28.35 -6.58 -14.57
C PRO A 56 27.83 -7.93 -14.09
N LEU A 57 28.04 -8.25 -12.80
CA LEU A 57 27.54 -9.49 -12.21
C LEU A 57 26.01 -9.48 -12.07
N LEU A 58 25.45 -8.36 -11.60
CA LEU A 58 23.99 -8.22 -11.52
C LEU A 58 23.35 -8.31 -12.92
N LYS A 59 23.94 -7.68 -13.95
CA LYS A 59 23.47 -7.80 -15.32
C LYS A 59 23.42 -9.26 -15.79
N GLN A 60 24.44 -10.04 -15.50
CA GLN A 60 24.46 -11.46 -15.88
C GLN A 60 23.25 -12.22 -15.29
N GLU A 61 22.89 -11.92 -14.05
CA GLU A 61 21.72 -12.53 -13.40
C GLU A 61 20.39 -12.05 -14.01
N LEU A 62 20.25 -10.74 -14.21
CA LEU A 62 19.05 -10.13 -14.80
C LEU A 62 18.80 -10.63 -16.24
N PHE A 63 19.86 -10.73 -17.04
CA PHE A 63 19.74 -11.08 -18.47
C PHE A 63 19.47 -12.57 -18.72
N LYS A 64 19.49 -13.43 -17.70
CA LYS A 64 19.05 -14.84 -17.83
C LYS A 64 17.57 -14.95 -18.21
N VAL A 65 16.73 -14.02 -17.76
CA VAL A 65 15.28 -14.03 -18.02
C VAL A 65 14.86 -13.21 -19.24
N VAL A 66 15.78 -12.45 -19.84
CA VAL A 66 15.49 -11.62 -21.02
C VAL A 66 15.11 -12.50 -22.19
N ASN A 67 13.94 -12.27 -22.79
CA ASN A 67 13.35 -13.07 -23.88
C ASN A 67 13.28 -14.58 -23.56
N ASN A 68 13.17 -14.96 -22.28
CA ASN A 68 13.27 -16.36 -21.81
C ASN A 68 14.57 -17.07 -22.28
N ASN A 69 15.66 -16.34 -22.40
CA ASN A 69 16.88 -16.82 -23.03
C ASN A 69 17.49 -18.07 -22.32
N ALA A 70 17.55 -18.04 -20.99
CA ALA A 70 18.04 -19.16 -20.19
C ALA A 70 16.94 -19.74 -19.28
N ALA A 71 16.03 -18.91 -18.80
CA ALA A 71 14.91 -19.29 -17.95
C ALA A 71 13.81 -18.23 -18.02
N HIS A 72 12.58 -18.59 -17.64
CA HIS A 72 11.50 -17.62 -17.47
C HIS A 72 11.69 -16.80 -16.20
N THR A 73 12.17 -17.41 -15.13
CA THR A 73 12.45 -16.78 -13.84
C THR A 73 13.90 -16.95 -13.42
N ASN A 74 14.43 -16.04 -12.61
CA ASN A 74 15.71 -16.15 -11.93
C ASN A 74 15.65 -15.52 -10.55
N ILE A 75 16.51 -15.92 -9.63
CA ILE A 75 16.58 -15.35 -8.28
C ILE A 75 17.72 -14.35 -8.21
N ILE A 76 17.41 -13.15 -7.71
CA ILE A 76 18.39 -12.11 -7.40
C ILE A 76 18.28 -11.70 -5.94
N SER A 77 19.38 -11.15 -5.39
CA SER A 77 19.39 -10.53 -4.06
C SER A 77 19.51 -9.02 -4.18
N LEU A 78 18.77 -8.28 -3.37
CA LEU A 78 18.84 -6.82 -3.27
C LEU A 78 18.95 -6.39 -1.80
N PRO A 79 19.70 -5.32 -1.49
CA PRO A 79 19.75 -4.77 -0.13
C PRO A 79 18.45 -4.07 0.22
N ASN A 80 18.01 -4.20 1.49
CA ASN A 80 16.87 -3.50 2.05
C ASN A 80 17.28 -2.36 2.98
N THR A 81 16.32 -1.60 3.48
CA THR A 81 16.57 -0.47 4.38
C THR A 81 17.08 -0.89 5.76
N ASP A 82 16.94 -2.15 6.16
CA ASP A 82 17.54 -2.69 7.39
C ASP A 82 19.01 -3.08 7.18
N GLY A 83 19.47 -3.12 5.94
CA GLY A 83 20.86 -3.45 5.56
C GLY A 83 21.07 -4.94 5.29
N ALA A 84 20.01 -5.74 5.29
CA ALA A 84 20.05 -7.15 4.92
C ALA A 84 19.84 -7.31 3.40
N LEU A 85 20.27 -8.46 2.87
CA LEU A 85 19.95 -8.86 1.51
C LEU A 85 18.65 -9.66 1.52
N GLU A 86 17.76 -9.33 0.59
CA GLU A 86 16.50 -10.02 0.34
C GLU A 86 16.49 -10.65 -1.05
N GLU A 87 15.86 -11.81 -1.16
CA GLU A 87 15.76 -12.54 -2.42
C GLU A 87 14.42 -12.26 -3.11
N PHE A 88 14.52 -12.08 -4.43
CA PHE A 88 13.38 -11.91 -5.33
C PHE A 88 13.49 -12.88 -6.50
N GLU A 89 12.40 -13.57 -6.81
CA GLU A 89 12.22 -14.28 -8.07
C GLU A 89 11.76 -13.28 -9.12
N ILE A 90 12.58 -13.04 -10.14
CA ILE A 90 12.36 -12.02 -11.17
C ILE A 90 11.90 -12.61 -12.50
N VAL A 91 11.15 -11.81 -13.25
CA VAL A 91 10.75 -12.03 -14.64
C VAL A 91 11.02 -10.77 -15.45
N GLU A 92 11.13 -10.91 -16.78
CA GLU A 92 11.18 -9.73 -17.66
C GLU A 92 9.82 -8.99 -17.66
N ALA A 93 9.89 -7.66 -17.57
CA ALA A 93 8.73 -6.77 -17.55
C ALA A 93 9.02 -5.52 -18.42
N SER A 94 9.26 -5.75 -19.73
CA SER A 94 9.63 -4.69 -20.66
C SER A 94 8.57 -3.57 -20.69
N ASN A 95 9.03 -2.32 -20.62
CA ASN A 95 8.19 -1.13 -20.81
C ASN A 95 8.22 -0.62 -22.26
N PHE A 96 9.01 -1.25 -23.13
CA PHE A 96 9.18 -0.87 -24.53
C PHE A 96 8.38 -1.80 -25.44
N ASP A 97 7.84 -1.26 -26.52
CA ASP A 97 7.31 -2.11 -27.58
C ASP A 97 8.46 -2.93 -28.21
N ALA A 98 8.11 -3.97 -28.98
CA ALA A 98 9.10 -4.90 -29.51
C ALA A 98 10.11 -4.20 -30.44
N GLU A 99 9.70 -3.17 -31.18
CA GLU A 99 10.57 -2.43 -32.08
C GLU A 99 11.58 -1.60 -31.31
N LEU A 100 11.14 -0.82 -30.32
CA LEU A 100 12.02 -0.01 -29.49
C LEU A 100 12.96 -0.88 -28.66
N GLN A 101 12.45 -2.00 -28.12
CA GLN A 101 13.26 -2.93 -27.34
C GLN A 101 14.38 -3.58 -28.16
N ALA A 102 14.14 -3.84 -29.46
CA ALA A 102 15.16 -4.36 -30.36
C ALA A 102 16.23 -3.30 -30.69
N GLN A 103 15.86 -2.01 -30.76
CA GLN A 103 16.80 -0.90 -31.00
C GLN A 103 17.68 -0.61 -29.77
N PHE A 104 17.13 -0.81 -28.54
CA PHE A 104 17.82 -0.51 -27.28
C PHE A 104 17.84 -1.74 -26.35
N PRO A 105 18.57 -2.82 -26.73
CA PRO A 105 18.55 -4.09 -26.00
C PRO A 105 19.18 -4.01 -24.60
N GLU A 106 19.95 -2.97 -24.30
CA GLU A 106 20.60 -2.77 -23.01
C GLU A 106 19.71 -2.03 -21.98
N ILE A 107 18.56 -1.50 -22.39
CA ILE A 107 17.60 -0.85 -21.49
C ILE A 107 16.48 -1.84 -21.21
N ARG A 108 16.32 -2.24 -19.95
CA ARG A 108 15.40 -3.31 -19.56
C ARG A 108 14.62 -2.96 -18.33
N ALA A 109 13.50 -3.63 -18.12
CA ALA A 109 12.74 -3.61 -16.90
C ALA A 109 12.36 -5.02 -16.47
N PHE A 110 12.24 -5.21 -15.16
CA PHE A 110 11.95 -6.48 -14.52
C PHE A 110 10.91 -6.29 -13.41
N SER A 111 10.09 -7.30 -13.20
CA SER A 111 9.24 -7.45 -12.02
C SER A 111 9.76 -8.60 -11.16
N GLY A 112 9.49 -8.58 -9.87
CA GLY A 112 9.91 -9.66 -8.98
C GLY A 112 8.95 -9.91 -7.85
N LYS A 113 8.81 -11.20 -7.48
CA LYS A 113 8.08 -11.66 -6.29
C LYS A 113 9.09 -11.90 -5.18
N GLY A 114 8.85 -11.35 -4.00
CA GLY A 114 9.71 -11.57 -2.85
C GLY A 114 9.70 -13.03 -2.38
N ILE A 115 10.87 -13.59 -2.16
CA ILE A 115 11.07 -14.91 -1.54
C ILE A 115 11.22 -14.75 -0.03
N THR A 116 12.06 -13.82 0.39
CA THR A 116 12.27 -13.49 1.82
C THR A 116 11.02 -12.88 2.45
N ASP A 117 10.38 -11.94 1.74
CA ASP A 117 9.08 -11.37 2.10
C ASP A 117 8.10 -11.65 0.95
N LYS A 118 7.27 -12.69 1.10
CA LYS A 118 6.32 -13.13 0.05
C LYS A 118 5.26 -12.10 -0.33
N TYR A 119 5.10 -11.02 0.47
CA TYR A 119 4.17 -9.93 0.20
C TYR A 119 4.86 -8.74 -0.47
N ALA A 120 6.17 -8.80 -0.67
CA ALA A 120 6.90 -7.78 -1.39
C ALA A 120 6.83 -8.04 -2.90
N THR A 121 6.64 -6.96 -3.68
CA THR A 121 6.76 -6.99 -5.15
C THR A 121 7.78 -5.97 -5.59
N LEU A 122 8.69 -6.39 -6.48
CA LEU A 122 9.81 -5.60 -6.99
C LEU A 122 9.47 -5.06 -8.38
N LYS A 123 9.81 -3.80 -8.61
CA LYS A 123 9.99 -3.19 -9.93
C LYS A 123 11.44 -2.75 -10.05
N LEU A 124 12.13 -3.19 -11.09
CA LEU A 124 13.54 -2.91 -11.32
C LEU A 124 13.77 -2.49 -12.77
N SER A 125 14.37 -1.34 -12.99
CA SER A 125 14.88 -0.91 -14.28
C SER A 125 16.39 -1.09 -14.31
N TYR A 126 16.90 -1.49 -15.48
CA TYR A 126 18.33 -1.60 -15.76
C TYR A 126 18.68 -0.85 -17.04
N SER A 127 19.79 -0.15 -17.00
CA SER A 127 20.43 0.47 -18.16
C SER A 127 21.95 0.55 -17.95
N PRO A 128 22.75 0.97 -18.94
CA PRO A 128 24.18 1.27 -18.74
C PRO A 128 24.45 2.34 -17.67
N GLN A 129 23.44 3.14 -17.30
CA GLN A 129 23.49 4.13 -16.21
C GLN A 129 23.18 3.53 -14.82
N GLY A 130 23.07 2.20 -14.71
CA GLY A 130 22.82 1.52 -13.45
C GLY A 130 21.40 0.96 -13.34
N ILE A 131 20.99 0.67 -12.09
CA ILE A 131 19.66 0.20 -11.77
C ILE A 131 18.90 1.23 -10.94
N GLN A 132 17.58 1.17 -11.03
CA GLN A 132 16.67 1.79 -10.05
C GLN A 132 15.58 0.80 -9.69
N THR A 133 15.13 0.85 -8.44
CA THR A 133 14.08 -0.07 -7.97
C THR A 133 12.98 0.67 -7.25
N MET A 134 11.83 0.00 -7.15
CA MET A 134 10.76 0.25 -6.20
C MET A 134 10.28 -1.09 -5.67
N VAL A 135 10.33 -1.29 -4.37
CA VAL A 135 9.80 -2.48 -3.70
C VAL A 135 8.52 -2.07 -2.97
N PHE A 136 7.39 -2.57 -3.43
CA PHE A 136 6.12 -2.41 -2.75
C PHE A 136 6.09 -3.29 -1.51
N ARG A 137 5.71 -2.71 -0.37
CA ARG A 137 5.63 -3.38 0.93
C ARG A 137 4.21 -3.41 1.46
N SER A 138 3.81 -4.53 2.02
CA SER A 138 2.51 -4.63 2.69
C SER A 138 2.54 -3.93 4.06
N GLY A 139 1.63 -2.98 4.28
CA GLY A 139 1.48 -2.26 5.54
C GLY A 139 2.66 -1.40 5.98
N LYS A 140 3.66 -1.24 5.11
CA LYS A 140 4.88 -0.45 5.36
C LYS A 140 5.12 0.54 4.21
N GLU A 141 6.09 1.44 4.41
CA GLU A 141 6.59 2.32 3.36
C GLU A 141 7.34 1.50 2.29
N ASN A 142 7.18 1.90 1.03
CA ASN A 142 7.91 1.31 -0.07
C ASN A 142 9.40 1.66 0.01
N GLU A 143 10.24 0.79 -0.56
CA GLU A 143 11.70 0.93 -0.51
C GLU A 143 12.25 1.12 -1.91
N PHE A 144 13.35 1.88 -1.98
CA PHE A 144 13.97 2.28 -3.23
C PHE A 144 15.47 2.03 -3.18
N ILE A 145 16.04 1.65 -4.33
CA ILE A 145 17.48 1.60 -4.57
C ILE A 145 17.75 2.50 -5.77
N GLU A 146 18.63 3.50 -5.60
CA GLU A 146 18.99 4.44 -6.64
C GLU A 146 20.49 4.71 -6.66
N PRO A 147 21.09 5.05 -7.82
CA PRO A 147 22.49 5.49 -7.88
C PRO A 147 22.76 6.67 -6.94
N TYR A 148 23.76 6.55 -6.09
CA TYR A 148 24.20 7.61 -5.19
C TYR A 148 25.46 8.31 -5.71
N SER A 149 26.40 7.53 -6.26
CA SER A 149 27.63 8.08 -6.86
C SER A 149 27.46 8.36 -8.34
N GLN A 150 28.17 9.35 -8.84
CA GLN A 150 28.16 9.76 -10.25
C GLN A 150 28.63 8.63 -11.20
N ASP A 151 29.52 7.76 -10.74
CA ASP A 151 30.03 6.61 -11.48
C ASP A 151 29.12 5.37 -11.37
N HIS A 152 27.99 5.49 -10.68
CA HIS A 152 26.99 4.45 -10.45
C HIS A 152 27.56 3.17 -9.78
N SER A 153 28.66 3.27 -9.04
CA SER A 153 29.23 2.18 -8.26
C SER A 153 28.64 2.04 -6.86
N VAL A 154 28.11 3.16 -6.30
CA VAL A 154 27.49 3.24 -4.98
C VAL A 154 26.02 3.61 -5.12
N TYR A 155 25.17 2.88 -4.37
CA TYR A 155 23.72 3.00 -4.37
C TYR A 155 23.20 3.39 -2.99
N ALA A 156 22.18 4.25 -2.96
CA ALA A 156 21.40 4.55 -1.76
C ALA A 156 20.19 3.63 -1.70
N VAL A 157 19.95 3.06 -0.50
CA VAL A 157 18.78 2.24 -0.16
C VAL A 157 17.98 2.98 0.89
N PHE A 158 16.72 3.30 0.61
CA PHE A 158 15.91 4.17 1.46
C PHE A 158 14.41 3.88 1.34
N LYS A 159 13.63 4.40 2.30
CA LYS A 159 12.18 4.45 2.27
C LYS A 159 11.71 5.74 1.63
N SER A 160 10.56 5.73 0.99
CA SER A 160 9.94 6.94 0.46
C SER A 160 9.83 7.99 1.56
N HIS A 161 10.33 9.19 1.29
CA HIS A 161 10.24 10.32 2.20
C HIS A 161 10.12 11.61 1.42
N ARG A 162 8.96 12.23 1.50
CA ARG A 162 8.67 13.50 0.82
C ARG A 162 8.41 14.58 1.84
N ASN A 163 8.96 15.76 1.62
CA ASN A 163 8.79 16.90 2.52
C ASN A 163 7.76 17.86 1.93
N LYS A 164 6.67 18.09 2.66
CA LYS A 164 5.72 19.16 2.38
C LYS A 164 6.44 20.53 2.23
N ALA A 165 5.87 21.41 1.40
CA ALA A 165 6.29 22.80 1.19
C ALA A 165 7.69 23.00 0.58
N GLN A 166 8.47 21.95 0.33
CA GLN A 166 9.74 22.05 -0.38
C GLN A 166 9.59 21.81 -1.89
N LEU A 167 8.48 21.25 -2.32
CA LEU A 167 8.17 20.90 -3.71
C LEU A 167 6.81 21.50 -4.10
N PRO A 168 6.71 22.82 -4.31
CA PRO A 168 5.48 23.42 -4.80
C PRO A 168 5.13 22.82 -6.17
N TRP A 169 4.07 22.06 -6.22
CA TRP A 169 3.55 21.45 -7.43
C TRP A 169 2.03 21.62 -7.44
N SER A 170 1.43 21.77 -8.62
CA SER A 170 -0.01 21.89 -8.76
C SER A 170 -0.52 21.08 -9.95
N CYS A 171 -1.53 20.27 -9.74
CA CYS A 171 -2.35 19.75 -10.82
C CYS A 171 -3.36 20.82 -11.23
N THR A 172 -3.42 21.10 -12.52
CA THR A 172 -4.35 22.06 -13.11
C THR A 172 -5.38 21.37 -14.02
N THR A 173 -5.51 20.05 -13.91
CA THR A 173 -6.52 19.26 -14.62
C THR A 173 -7.90 19.64 -14.09
N PRO A 174 -8.79 20.22 -14.92
CA PRO A 174 -10.14 20.53 -14.47
C PRO A 174 -10.94 19.25 -14.26
N GLY A 175 -11.77 19.20 -13.21
CA GLY A 175 -12.74 18.12 -13.04
C GLY A 175 -13.63 18.00 -14.28
N ALA A 176 -13.88 16.81 -14.75
CA ALA A 176 -14.66 16.58 -15.96
C ALA A 176 -16.07 16.09 -15.67
N ASP A 177 -17.01 16.61 -16.44
CA ASP A 177 -18.42 16.16 -16.48
C ASP A 177 -18.61 14.75 -17.10
N LEU A 178 -17.54 13.96 -17.24
CA LEU A 178 -17.60 12.55 -17.70
C LEU A 178 -18.41 11.62 -16.77
N GLU A 179 -19.05 12.17 -15.78
CA GLU A 179 -19.35 11.57 -14.50
C GLU A 179 -20.67 10.89 -14.39
N GLU A 180 -21.69 11.43 -15.00
CA GLU A 180 -23.02 10.89 -14.77
C GLU A 180 -23.12 9.45 -15.31
N SER A 181 -22.49 9.18 -16.46
CA SER A 181 -22.49 7.83 -17.06
C SER A 181 -21.55 6.85 -16.34
N ILE A 182 -20.37 7.29 -15.87
CA ILE A 182 -19.41 6.42 -15.18
C ILE A 182 -19.88 6.13 -13.74
N ASN A 183 -20.33 7.15 -13.02
CA ASN A 183 -20.83 6.98 -11.64
C ASN A 183 -22.13 6.16 -11.59
N ILE A 184 -23.04 6.31 -12.54
CA ILE A 184 -24.26 5.51 -12.64
C ILE A 184 -23.91 4.04 -12.93
N GLN A 185 -22.93 3.76 -13.80
CA GLN A 185 -22.47 2.39 -14.04
C GLN A 185 -21.80 1.76 -12.83
N VAL A 186 -20.96 2.49 -12.09
CA VAL A 186 -20.31 2.01 -10.87
C VAL A 186 -21.32 1.72 -9.75
N GLN A 187 -22.40 2.52 -9.64
CA GLN A 187 -23.44 2.32 -8.62
C GLN A 187 -24.45 1.20 -9.00
N ASN A 188 -24.70 0.99 -10.29
CA ASN A 188 -25.67 0.03 -10.78
C ASN A 188 -25.10 -1.33 -11.19
N SER A 189 -23.79 -1.45 -11.36
CA SER A 189 -23.16 -2.74 -11.63
C SER A 189 -23.05 -3.51 -10.33
N GLY A 190 -23.90 -4.51 -10.15
CA GLY A 190 -23.63 -5.60 -9.21
C GLY A 190 -22.20 -6.12 -9.41
N ILE A 191 -21.62 -6.79 -8.42
CA ILE A 191 -20.24 -7.28 -8.36
C ILE A 191 -19.68 -7.60 -9.76
N VAL A 192 -19.02 -6.62 -10.39
CA VAL A 192 -18.29 -6.83 -11.64
C VAL A 192 -16.86 -7.13 -11.25
N ALA A 193 -16.36 -8.30 -11.66
CA ALA A 193 -14.94 -8.61 -11.53
C ALA A 193 -14.15 -7.48 -12.18
N ARG A 194 -13.32 -6.77 -11.40
CA ARG A 194 -12.69 -5.52 -11.85
C ARG A 194 -11.81 -5.72 -13.07
N SER A 195 -10.84 -6.62 -13.02
CA SER A 195 -9.94 -6.92 -14.15
C SER A 195 -10.33 -8.20 -14.91
N GLY A 196 -11.09 -9.09 -14.28
CA GLY A 196 -11.70 -10.26 -14.91
C GLY A 196 -10.73 -11.26 -15.53
N GLY A 197 -9.50 -11.40 -14.98
CA GLY A 197 -8.48 -12.29 -15.51
C GLY A 197 -7.86 -11.81 -16.82
N ASN A 198 -7.86 -10.49 -17.05
CA ASN A 198 -7.29 -9.89 -18.25
C ASN A 198 -6.25 -8.83 -17.91
N LEU A 199 -5.24 -8.73 -18.76
CA LEU A 199 -4.30 -7.62 -18.85
C LEU A 199 -4.75 -6.68 -19.98
N LYS A 200 -4.76 -5.38 -19.71
CA LYS A 200 -4.86 -4.36 -20.75
C LYS A 200 -3.49 -3.76 -21.03
N THR A 201 -3.10 -3.69 -22.30
CA THR A 201 -1.87 -3.04 -22.74
C THR A 201 -2.18 -1.87 -23.64
N MET A 202 -1.51 -0.72 -23.40
CA MET A 202 -1.73 0.49 -24.20
C MET A 202 -0.39 1.04 -24.71
N ARG A 203 -0.45 1.66 -25.90
CA ARG A 203 0.70 2.29 -26.56
C ARG A 203 0.85 3.72 -26.05
N LEU A 204 1.98 3.98 -25.36
CA LEU A 204 2.33 5.31 -24.84
C LEU A 204 3.23 6.05 -25.84
N ALA A 205 2.81 7.23 -26.29
CA ALA A 205 3.67 8.20 -26.98
C ALA A 205 4.22 9.19 -25.94
N GLN A 206 5.47 8.98 -25.52
CA GLN A 206 6.12 9.87 -24.55
C GLN A 206 6.98 10.89 -25.28
N SER A 207 6.66 12.18 -25.12
CA SER A 207 7.50 13.29 -25.53
C SER A 207 8.24 13.88 -24.35
N VAL A 208 9.34 14.60 -24.61
CA VAL A 208 10.09 15.32 -23.59
C VAL A 208 10.54 16.69 -24.12
N THR A 209 10.61 17.70 -23.22
CA THR A 209 11.20 18.99 -23.56
C THR A 209 12.73 18.86 -23.70
N ALA A 210 13.37 19.84 -24.34
CA ALA A 210 14.83 19.86 -24.43
C ALA A 210 15.50 19.95 -23.06
N GLU A 211 14.90 20.64 -22.10
CA GLU A 211 15.40 20.75 -20.72
C GLU A 211 15.42 19.40 -20.02
N TYR A 212 14.40 18.54 -20.25
CA TYR A 212 14.39 17.17 -19.74
C TYR A 212 15.56 16.37 -20.31
N SER A 213 15.73 16.36 -21.65
CA SER A 213 16.84 15.66 -22.30
C SER A 213 18.19 16.13 -21.79
N ASN A 214 18.39 17.45 -21.71
CA ASN A 214 19.63 18.07 -21.25
C ASN A 214 19.92 17.75 -19.78
N TYR A 215 18.88 17.66 -18.95
CA TYR A 215 19.06 17.19 -17.56
C TYR A 215 19.72 15.81 -17.53
N PHE A 216 19.35 14.87 -18.39
CA PHE A 216 19.97 13.55 -18.46
C PHE A 216 21.25 13.51 -19.29
N GLY A 217 21.75 14.64 -19.74
CA GLY A 217 23.03 14.77 -20.47
C GLY A 217 22.91 14.53 -21.96
N ALA A 218 21.70 14.45 -22.51
CA ALA A 218 21.46 14.28 -23.93
C ALA A 218 21.25 15.66 -24.59
N THR A 219 22.17 16.03 -25.47
CA THR A 219 22.15 17.29 -26.24
C THR A 219 21.94 17.07 -27.74
N SER A 220 21.82 15.82 -28.16
CA SER A 220 21.60 15.43 -29.56
C SER A 220 20.96 14.05 -29.65
N ALA A 221 20.38 13.73 -30.80
CA ALA A 221 19.74 12.43 -31.05
C ALA A 221 20.68 11.22 -30.90
N THR A 222 21.99 11.42 -31.04
CA THR A 222 22.96 10.33 -30.81
C THR A 222 23.03 9.85 -29.35
N GLN A 223 22.46 10.63 -28.43
CA GLN A 223 22.42 10.37 -26.99
C GLN A 223 21.00 10.01 -26.50
N VAL A 224 20.09 9.66 -27.42
CA VAL A 224 18.69 9.31 -27.11
C VAL A 224 18.58 8.21 -26.05
N SER A 225 19.54 7.26 -26.01
CA SER A 225 19.55 6.18 -25.01
C SER A 225 19.59 6.67 -23.55
N LEU A 226 20.17 7.86 -23.28
CA LEU A 226 20.17 8.47 -21.94
C LEU A 226 18.75 8.89 -21.53
N VAL A 227 18.01 9.47 -22.47
CA VAL A 227 16.63 9.89 -22.26
C VAL A 227 15.71 8.67 -22.11
N LEU A 228 15.87 7.67 -22.99
CA LEU A 228 15.10 6.44 -22.91
C LEU A 228 15.34 5.65 -21.62
N ALA A 229 16.58 5.65 -21.10
CA ALA A 229 16.89 5.05 -19.80
C ALA A 229 16.14 5.78 -18.68
N ALA A 230 16.08 7.12 -18.70
CA ALA A 230 15.32 7.89 -17.72
C ALA A 230 13.81 7.64 -17.83
N ILE A 231 13.24 7.66 -19.02
CA ILE A 231 11.83 7.34 -19.26
C ILE A 231 11.53 5.90 -18.77
N ASN A 232 12.41 4.93 -19.06
CA ASN A 232 12.24 3.55 -18.58
C ASN A 232 12.22 3.44 -17.06
N ASN A 233 13.05 4.22 -16.34
CA ASN A 233 13.04 4.26 -14.88
C ASN A 233 11.68 4.73 -14.35
N THR A 234 11.17 5.85 -14.86
CA THR A 234 9.86 6.39 -14.48
C THR A 234 8.74 5.40 -14.82
N LEU A 235 8.70 4.87 -16.05
CA LEU A 235 7.67 3.92 -16.47
C LEU A 235 7.70 2.61 -15.66
N THR A 236 8.88 2.13 -15.27
CA THR A 236 9.00 0.93 -14.43
C THR A 236 8.24 1.09 -13.12
N ARG A 237 8.32 2.26 -12.47
CA ARG A 237 7.61 2.57 -11.23
C ARG A 237 6.13 2.83 -11.46
N CYS A 238 5.80 3.62 -12.47
CA CYS A 238 4.42 3.94 -12.84
C CYS A 238 3.64 2.67 -13.20
N ASN A 239 4.18 1.84 -14.08
CA ASN A 239 3.59 0.56 -14.44
C ASN A 239 3.41 -0.35 -13.22
N GLY A 240 4.32 -0.30 -12.23
CA GLY A 240 4.15 -1.05 -10.99
C GLY A 240 2.85 -0.72 -10.25
N VAL A 241 2.39 0.53 -10.28
CA VAL A 241 1.09 0.95 -9.73
C VAL A 241 -0.06 0.50 -10.64
N TYR A 242 0.05 0.74 -11.96
CA TYR A 242 -1.02 0.40 -12.91
C TYR A 242 -1.27 -1.10 -12.98
N GLU A 243 -0.23 -1.90 -12.99
CA GLU A 243 -0.30 -3.36 -13.01
C GLU A 243 -0.98 -3.91 -11.76
N LYS A 244 -0.59 -3.40 -10.58
CA LYS A 244 -1.10 -3.85 -9.28
C LYS A 244 -2.57 -3.47 -9.06
N ASP A 245 -2.96 -2.23 -9.41
CA ASP A 245 -4.26 -1.68 -9.09
C ASP A 245 -5.27 -1.81 -10.24
N LEU A 246 -4.80 -1.81 -11.50
CA LEU A 246 -5.65 -1.68 -12.67
C LEU A 246 -5.56 -2.86 -13.65
N ALA A 247 -4.59 -3.78 -13.48
CA ALA A 247 -4.22 -4.79 -14.48
C ALA A 247 -3.93 -4.15 -15.85
N LEU A 248 -3.23 -3.02 -15.85
CA LEU A 248 -2.88 -2.21 -17.01
C LEU A 248 -1.36 -2.09 -17.12
N HIS A 249 -0.85 -2.19 -18.37
CA HIS A 249 0.56 -1.91 -18.67
C HIS A 249 0.68 -0.94 -19.84
N LEU A 250 1.57 0.07 -19.70
CA LEU A 250 1.87 1.04 -20.74
C LEU A 250 3.19 0.69 -21.43
N ASN A 251 3.15 0.48 -22.74
CA ASN A 251 4.33 0.26 -23.57
C ASN A 251 4.72 1.53 -24.31
N LEU A 252 5.96 1.99 -24.09
CA LEU A 252 6.57 3.08 -24.85
C LEU A 252 6.79 2.65 -26.31
N ILE A 253 6.25 3.38 -27.25
CA ILE A 253 6.37 3.08 -28.68
C ILE A 253 7.70 3.60 -29.27
N ALA A 254 8.25 2.89 -30.28
CA ALA A 254 9.48 3.28 -30.96
C ALA A 254 9.39 4.69 -31.55
N ALA A 255 8.24 5.08 -32.07
CA ALA A 255 8.01 6.41 -32.65
C ALA A 255 8.20 7.56 -31.64
N SER A 256 8.20 7.30 -30.32
CA SER A 256 8.51 8.29 -29.28
C SER A 256 9.88 8.91 -29.47
N THR A 257 10.84 8.21 -30.05
CA THR A 257 12.18 8.74 -30.34
C THR A 257 12.16 9.98 -31.25
N ASN A 258 11.12 10.14 -32.09
CA ASN A 258 10.93 11.28 -32.99
C ASN A 258 10.41 12.55 -32.29
N VAL A 259 9.94 12.42 -31.05
CA VAL A 259 9.40 13.52 -30.24
C VAL A 259 10.22 13.78 -28.96
N ILE A 260 11.46 13.29 -28.92
CA ILE A 260 12.48 13.62 -27.92
C ILE A 260 13.27 14.83 -28.44
N TYR A 261 13.21 15.94 -27.73
CA TYR A 261 13.85 17.19 -28.13
C TYR A 261 15.12 17.46 -27.32
N TYR A 262 16.09 18.15 -27.93
CA TYR A 262 17.43 18.39 -27.34
C TYR A 262 17.82 19.85 -27.32
N ASN A 263 17.12 20.70 -28.06
CA ASN A 263 17.43 22.13 -28.19
C ASN A 263 16.16 22.95 -27.95
N ALA A 264 16.14 23.68 -26.84
CA ALA A 264 15.01 24.51 -26.41
C ALA A 264 14.63 25.65 -27.40
N SER A 265 15.52 26.02 -28.33
CA SER A 265 15.19 27.02 -29.36
C SER A 265 14.38 26.43 -30.53
N SER A 266 14.28 25.12 -30.63
CA SER A 266 13.62 24.41 -31.75
C SER A 266 12.63 23.32 -31.30
N ASP A 267 12.49 23.07 -30.01
CA ASP A 267 11.42 22.19 -29.55
C ASP A 267 10.06 22.89 -29.72
N PRO A 268 8.96 22.13 -29.82
CA PRO A 268 7.62 22.71 -30.07
C PRO A 268 6.96 23.27 -28.81
N TYR A 269 7.62 23.22 -27.67
CA TYR A 269 7.04 23.58 -26.37
C TYR A 269 7.46 24.99 -25.94
N SER A 270 6.51 25.74 -25.43
CA SER A 270 6.79 27.01 -24.76
C SER A 270 7.59 26.75 -23.47
N ASN A 271 8.29 27.80 -22.99
CA ASN A 271 9.01 27.69 -21.73
C ASN A 271 8.05 27.33 -20.55
N ALA A 272 8.61 26.80 -19.47
CA ALA A 272 7.85 26.33 -18.32
C ALA A 272 6.93 27.38 -17.66
N ALA A 273 7.21 28.68 -17.78
CA ALA A 273 6.31 29.74 -17.32
C ALA A 273 5.01 29.83 -18.12
N GLN A 274 4.93 29.18 -19.26
CA GLN A 274 3.77 29.09 -20.16
C GLN A 274 3.32 27.65 -20.35
N MET A 275 3.54 26.76 -19.37
CA MET A 275 3.20 25.35 -19.49
C MET A 275 1.70 25.09 -19.73
N ALA A 276 0.83 26.05 -19.46
CA ALA A 276 -0.60 25.96 -19.84
C ALA A 276 -0.82 25.73 -21.35
N ASN A 277 0.18 26.04 -22.20
CA ASN A 277 0.11 25.77 -23.63
C ASN A 277 0.50 24.33 -23.99
N TRP A 278 1.17 23.62 -23.08
CA TRP A 278 1.76 22.32 -23.39
C TRP A 278 0.73 21.24 -23.78
N ASN A 279 -0.47 21.28 -23.22
CA ASN A 279 -1.56 20.35 -23.62
C ASN A 279 -1.80 20.41 -25.13
N THR A 280 -2.06 21.61 -25.67
CA THR A 280 -2.30 21.82 -27.10
C THR A 280 -1.06 21.57 -27.93
N GLN A 281 0.12 22.02 -27.47
CA GLN A 281 1.39 21.84 -28.17
C GLN A 281 1.75 20.37 -28.30
N LEU A 282 1.58 19.59 -27.22
CA LEU A 282 1.82 18.14 -27.25
C LEU A 282 0.85 17.42 -28.19
N GLN A 283 -0.46 17.70 -28.06
CA GLN A 283 -1.47 17.07 -28.92
C GLN A 283 -1.14 17.32 -30.41
N ASN A 284 -0.82 18.55 -30.77
CA ASN A 284 -0.47 18.91 -32.15
C ASN A 284 0.82 18.21 -32.62
N THR A 285 1.83 18.13 -31.74
CA THR A 285 3.09 17.46 -32.00
C THR A 285 2.89 15.96 -32.26
N LEU A 286 2.16 15.27 -31.37
CA LEU A 286 1.92 13.85 -31.52
C LEU A 286 1.05 13.53 -32.74
N THR A 287 0.05 14.38 -33.03
CA THR A 287 -0.79 14.24 -34.22
C THR A 287 0.03 14.39 -35.52
N SER A 288 0.95 15.38 -35.57
CA SER A 288 1.71 15.66 -36.79
C SER A 288 2.92 14.75 -37.00
N VAL A 289 3.60 14.34 -35.91
CA VAL A 289 4.86 13.58 -35.99
C VAL A 289 4.62 12.07 -35.90
N ILE A 290 3.75 11.63 -35.01
CA ILE A 290 3.47 10.20 -34.77
C ILE A 290 2.22 9.74 -35.53
N GLY A 291 1.17 10.58 -35.53
CA GLY A 291 -0.13 10.25 -36.09
C GLY A 291 -1.05 9.51 -35.11
N GLU A 292 -2.30 9.90 -35.08
CA GLU A 292 -3.32 9.47 -34.11
C GLU A 292 -3.55 7.95 -34.05
N ALA A 293 -3.31 7.23 -35.15
CA ALA A 293 -3.52 5.78 -35.20
C ALA A 293 -2.43 4.98 -34.48
N ASN A 294 -1.30 5.61 -34.15
CA ASN A 294 -0.10 4.92 -33.69
C ASN A 294 0.11 4.89 -32.19
N TYR A 295 -0.74 5.62 -31.43
CA TYR A 295 -0.68 5.63 -29.95
C TYR A 295 -2.08 5.68 -29.33
N ASP A 296 -2.16 5.32 -28.06
CA ASP A 296 -3.41 5.23 -27.28
C ASP A 296 -3.50 6.31 -26.20
N VAL A 297 -2.35 6.73 -25.68
CA VAL A 297 -2.16 7.83 -24.72
C VAL A 297 -0.83 8.54 -25.01
N GLY A 298 -0.83 9.86 -24.93
CA GLY A 298 0.36 10.69 -25.10
C GLY A 298 0.65 11.53 -23.87
N HIS A 299 1.93 11.63 -23.48
CA HIS A 299 2.35 12.38 -22.31
C HIS A 299 3.65 13.15 -22.57
N LEU A 300 3.85 14.28 -21.89
CA LEU A 300 5.06 15.12 -21.99
C LEU A 300 5.75 15.20 -20.63
N PHE A 301 7.06 14.95 -20.58
CA PHE A 301 7.87 15.27 -19.42
C PHE A 301 8.64 16.59 -19.64
N GLY A 302 8.46 17.53 -18.69
CA GLY A 302 9.29 18.71 -18.55
C GLY A 302 10.31 18.56 -17.42
N ALA A 303 11.18 19.54 -17.25
CA ALA A 303 12.21 19.55 -16.20
C ALA A 303 12.01 20.63 -15.14
N THR A 304 11.17 21.63 -15.38
CA THR A 304 10.97 22.76 -14.45
C THR A 304 9.54 23.28 -14.53
N GLY A 305 9.15 24.10 -13.55
CA GLY A 305 7.87 24.80 -13.57
C GLY A 305 6.88 24.33 -12.51
N GLY A 306 6.98 23.09 -12.05
CA GLY A 306 6.21 22.61 -10.92
C GLY A 306 4.71 22.46 -11.19
N GLY A 307 4.32 21.69 -12.22
CA GLY A 307 2.91 21.48 -12.52
C GLY A 307 2.65 20.24 -13.34
N GLY A 308 1.39 19.83 -13.34
CA GLY A 308 0.85 18.79 -14.18
C GLY A 308 -0.54 19.18 -14.72
N ASN A 309 -0.90 18.59 -15.83
CA ASN A 309 -2.24 18.69 -16.41
C ASN A 309 -2.44 17.54 -17.39
N ALA A 310 -3.48 16.76 -17.17
CA ALA A 310 -3.83 15.65 -18.05
C ALA A 310 -4.44 16.11 -19.40
N GLY A 311 -4.79 17.39 -19.50
CA GLY A 311 -5.52 17.92 -20.66
C GLY A 311 -7.00 17.52 -20.69
N CYS A 312 -7.31 16.36 -20.17
CA CYS A 312 -8.66 15.82 -20.09
C CYS A 312 -8.73 14.60 -19.17
N ILE A 313 -9.88 14.30 -18.61
CA ILE A 313 -10.10 13.09 -17.84
C ILE A 313 -10.72 12.00 -18.74
N GLY A 314 -10.13 10.78 -18.71
CA GLY A 314 -10.63 9.62 -19.46
C GLY A 314 -10.50 9.70 -20.98
N CYS A 315 -9.64 10.55 -21.49
CA CYS A 315 -9.51 10.79 -22.94
C CYS A 315 -8.58 9.83 -23.68
N VAL A 316 -7.99 8.86 -23.01
CA VAL A 316 -7.26 7.79 -23.72
C VAL A 316 -8.07 7.23 -24.87
N CYS A 317 -7.43 6.86 -25.95
CA CYS A 317 -8.05 6.41 -27.20
C CYS A 317 -8.86 7.46 -27.99
N THR A 318 -9.04 8.67 -27.47
CA THR A 318 -9.84 9.71 -28.12
C THR A 318 -8.94 10.58 -28.97
N ASN A 319 -9.05 10.44 -30.30
CA ASN A 319 -8.27 11.24 -31.24
C ASN A 319 -8.50 12.75 -31.04
N GLY A 320 -7.44 13.53 -31.10
CA GLY A 320 -7.46 14.98 -30.85
C GLY A 320 -7.46 15.38 -29.37
N ALA A 321 -7.45 14.41 -28.43
CA ALA A 321 -7.42 14.67 -26.99
C ALA A 321 -6.44 13.77 -26.21
N LYS A 322 -6.24 12.54 -26.66
CA LYS A 322 -5.42 11.52 -25.95
C LYS A 322 -3.93 11.84 -25.83
N GLY A 323 -3.45 12.84 -26.57
CA GLY A 323 -2.05 13.28 -26.60
C GLY A 323 -1.82 14.61 -25.89
N SER A 324 -2.54 14.90 -24.79
CA SER A 324 -2.50 16.25 -24.20
C SER A 324 -1.95 16.32 -22.76
N GLY A 325 -1.58 15.20 -22.11
CA GLY A 325 -1.10 15.22 -20.72
C GLY A 325 0.37 15.64 -20.58
N TYR A 326 0.70 16.39 -19.51
CA TYR A 326 2.09 16.69 -19.16
C TYR A 326 2.36 16.65 -17.68
N THR A 327 3.62 16.42 -17.32
CA THR A 327 4.15 16.48 -15.94
C THR A 327 5.52 17.15 -15.93
N SER A 328 5.75 18.08 -14.98
CA SER A 328 7.01 18.78 -14.80
C SER A 328 7.30 19.04 -13.32
N PRO A 329 8.53 18.79 -12.83
CA PRO A 329 8.89 19.04 -11.44
C PRO A 329 9.13 20.54 -11.17
N SER A 330 9.10 20.92 -9.88
CA SER A 330 9.37 22.30 -9.45
C SER A 330 10.84 22.55 -9.13
N ASP A 331 11.59 21.51 -8.76
CA ASP A 331 12.98 21.60 -8.29
C ASP A 331 14.03 21.39 -9.40
N GLY A 332 13.60 21.23 -10.63
CA GLY A 332 14.50 21.00 -11.75
C GLY A 332 15.01 19.56 -11.87
N VAL A 333 14.47 18.63 -11.10
CA VAL A 333 14.90 17.22 -11.08
C VAL A 333 13.74 16.31 -11.50
N PRO A 334 13.61 15.97 -12.80
CA PRO A 334 12.53 15.13 -13.31
C PRO A 334 12.83 13.64 -13.08
N ALA A 335 13.05 13.25 -11.83
CA ALA A 335 13.39 11.90 -11.43
C ALA A 335 13.07 11.65 -9.94
N GLY A 336 12.96 10.38 -9.59
CA GLY A 336 12.74 9.91 -8.22
C GLY A 336 11.27 9.69 -7.91
N ASP A 337 11.03 9.06 -6.77
CA ASP A 337 9.71 8.58 -6.35
C ASP A 337 8.62 9.66 -6.36
N ASN A 338 8.95 10.88 -5.97
CA ASN A 338 8.00 11.99 -5.96
C ASN A 338 7.55 12.39 -7.38
N PHE A 339 8.51 12.50 -8.32
CA PHE A 339 8.19 12.79 -9.72
C PHE A 339 7.40 11.64 -10.34
N ASP A 340 7.87 10.39 -10.13
CA ASP A 340 7.31 9.22 -10.77
C ASP A 340 5.88 8.91 -10.26
N ILE A 341 5.65 8.94 -8.95
CA ILE A 341 4.41 8.47 -8.33
C ILE A 341 3.43 9.61 -8.04
N ASP A 342 3.86 10.67 -7.34
CA ASP A 342 2.91 11.74 -6.98
C ASP A 342 2.51 12.61 -8.16
N TYR A 343 3.36 12.69 -9.20
CA TYR A 343 3.07 13.55 -10.34
C TYR A 343 2.71 12.76 -11.61
N VAL A 344 3.61 11.89 -12.11
CA VAL A 344 3.35 11.18 -13.38
C VAL A 344 2.19 10.20 -13.26
N VAL A 345 2.15 9.38 -12.20
CA VAL A 345 1.05 8.43 -12.00
C VAL A 345 -0.27 9.17 -11.76
N HIS A 346 -0.25 10.33 -11.09
CA HIS A 346 -1.43 11.17 -10.88
C HIS A 346 -1.98 11.71 -12.20
N GLU A 347 -1.16 12.37 -13.02
CA GLU A 347 -1.63 12.97 -14.28
C GLU A 347 -2.05 11.93 -15.31
N ILE A 348 -1.31 10.83 -15.46
CA ILE A 348 -1.74 9.72 -16.31
C ILE A 348 -3.01 9.06 -15.73
N GLY A 349 -3.16 9.02 -14.40
CA GLY A 349 -4.38 8.59 -13.73
C GLY A 349 -5.63 9.36 -14.20
N HIS A 350 -5.51 10.68 -14.38
CA HIS A 350 -6.57 11.51 -14.99
C HIS A 350 -6.80 11.13 -16.44
N GLN A 351 -5.76 10.99 -17.26
CA GLN A 351 -5.92 10.57 -18.66
C GLN A 351 -6.62 9.21 -18.79
N LEU A 352 -6.39 8.30 -17.81
CA LEU A 352 -7.04 7.00 -17.73
C LEU A 352 -8.51 7.07 -17.25
N GLY A 353 -8.93 8.14 -16.57
CA GLY A 353 -10.32 8.36 -16.15
C GLY A 353 -10.55 8.60 -14.67
N GLY A 354 -9.47 8.72 -13.87
CA GLY A 354 -9.55 9.04 -12.44
C GLY A 354 -9.83 10.52 -12.20
N ASN A 355 -10.78 10.84 -11.31
CA ASN A 355 -10.97 12.17 -10.76
C ASN A 355 -10.29 12.29 -9.40
N HIS A 356 -10.12 13.52 -8.89
CA HIS A 356 -9.59 13.75 -7.55
C HIS A 356 -10.48 13.16 -6.46
N THR A 357 -9.86 12.60 -5.44
CA THR A 357 -10.53 11.92 -4.32
C THR A 357 -10.58 12.74 -3.04
N PHE A 358 -9.82 13.83 -2.93
CA PHE A 358 -9.82 14.72 -1.78
C PHE A 358 -11.19 15.37 -1.53
N SER A 359 -11.46 15.80 -0.28
CA SER A 359 -12.71 16.45 0.08
C SER A 359 -12.57 17.94 0.47
N MET A 360 -11.35 18.47 0.48
CA MET A 360 -11.12 19.88 0.80
C MET A 360 -11.74 20.86 -0.20
N ILE A 361 -11.94 20.44 -1.45
CA ILE A 361 -12.66 21.11 -2.50
C ILE A 361 -13.73 20.13 -3.00
N ASN A 362 -14.96 20.58 -3.20
CA ASN A 362 -15.99 19.76 -3.85
C ASN A 362 -16.02 20.09 -5.34
N GLU A 363 -15.53 19.16 -6.14
CA GLU A 363 -15.48 19.31 -7.60
C GLU A 363 -16.77 18.83 -8.29
N GLY A 364 -17.75 18.35 -7.52
CA GLY A 364 -19.01 17.84 -8.07
C GLY A 364 -18.92 16.44 -8.67
N THR A 365 -17.77 15.77 -8.54
CA THR A 365 -17.42 14.54 -9.26
C THR A 365 -18.02 13.26 -8.65
N GLY A 366 -18.65 13.33 -7.51
CA GLY A 366 -19.20 12.16 -6.82
C GLY A 366 -18.15 11.21 -6.25
N VAL A 367 -16.85 11.55 -6.32
CA VAL A 367 -15.73 10.72 -5.83
C VAL A 367 -14.81 11.43 -4.84
N ASN A 368 -15.23 12.55 -4.28
CA ASN A 368 -14.53 13.22 -3.19
C ASN A 368 -14.71 12.42 -1.87
N LYS A 369 -14.01 11.30 -1.73
CA LYS A 369 -14.24 10.26 -0.70
C LYS A 369 -13.11 10.15 0.32
N GLU A 370 -12.07 10.97 0.20
CA GLU A 370 -10.96 10.98 1.15
C GLU A 370 -11.03 12.21 2.05
N VAL A 371 -10.64 12.03 3.32
CA VAL A 371 -10.58 13.09 4.33
C VAL A 371 -9.55 14.16 3.95
N GLY A 372 -9.90 15.44 4.06
CA GLY A 372 -8.98 16.56 3.84
C GLY A 372 -8.34 16.53 2.45
N SER A 373 -7.01 16.53 2.40
CA SER A 373 -6.22 16.43 1.16
C SER A 373 -6.33 15.06 0.46
N GLY A 374 -6.89 14.04 1.13
CA GLY A 374 -6.70 12.67 0.67
C GLY A 374 -5.25 12.19 0.88
N ILE A 375 -5.03 10.88 0.73
CA ILE A 375 -3.70 10.24 0.88
C ILE A 375 -3.38 9.28 -0.26
N THR A 376 -4.36 8.90 -1.07
CA THR A 376 -4.12 8.06 -2.25
C THR A 376 -3.60 8.92 -3.42
N ILE A 377 -3.19 8.29 -4.50
CA ILE A 377 -2.51 8.97 -5.63
C ILE A 377 -3.35 10.12 -6.20
N MET A 378 -4.69 9.97 -6.31
CA MET A 378 -5.56 11.06 -6.80
C MET A 378 -5.95 12.06 -5.71
N GLY A 379 -5.39 11.94 -4.50
CA GLY A 379 -5.41 12.98 -3.47
C GLY A 379 -4.30 14.01 -3.69
N TYR A 380 -4.24 15.00 -2.77
CA TYR A 380 -3.26 16.10 -2.78
C TYR A 380 -2.39 16.13 -1.52
N ALA A 381 -2.02 14.95 -1.01
CA ALA A 381 -1.20 14.85 0.20
C ALA A 381 0.13 15.60 0.05
N GLY A 382 0.41 16.52 0.95
CA GLY A 382 1.67 17.27 1.02
C GLY A 382 1.69 18.60 0.26
N ILE A 383 0.60 19.01 -0.41
CA ILE A 383 0.56 20.24 -1.21
C ILE A 383 -0.61 21.18 -0.86
N THR A 384 -1.31 20.96 0.25
CA THR A 384 -2.49 21.72 0.65
C THR A 384 -2.37 22.33 2.05
N SER A 385 -3.40 23.01 2.51
CA SER A 385 -3.55 23.49 3.89
C SER A 385 -4.37 22.56 4.79
N TYR A 386 -4.79 21.40 4.29
CA TYR A 386 -5.54 20.36 5.02
C TYR A 386 -4.89 18.99 4.83
N ASP A 387 -3.56 18.96 4.86
CA ASP A 387 -2.83 17.76 4.60
C ASP A 387 -2.99 16.72 5.71
N VAL A 388 -3.47 15.55 5.31
CA VAL A 388 -3.57 14.38 6.19
C VAL A 388 -2.23 13.63 6.29
N SER A 389 -1.35 13.82 5.32
CA SER A 389 -0.01 13.21 5.19
C SER A 389 0.90 14.09 4.36
N GLY A 390 2.22 13.90 4.46
CA GLY A 390 3.21 14.60 3.64
C GLY A 390 3.32 14.09 2.19
N HIS A 391 2.75 12.92 1.87
CA HIS A 391 2.77 12.33 0.52
C HIS A 391 1.72 11.20 0.41
N SER A 392 1.50 10.69 -0.82
CA SER A 392 0.59 9.58 -1.09
C SER A 392 1.09 8.24 -0.52
N ILE A 393 0.21 7.25 -0.44
CA ILE A 393 0.52 5.86 -0.05
C ILE A 393 0.76 4.93 -1.25
N ASP A 394 0.98 5.48 -2.43
CA ASP A 394 1.36 4.78 -3.67
C ASP A 394 0.33 3.74 -4.13
N ILE A 395 -0.95 4.01 -3.91
CA ILE A 395 -2.09 3.24 -4.42
C ILE A 395 -3.18 4.18 -4.94
N TYR A 396 -4.00 3.69 -5.85
CA TYR A 396 -5.27 4.34 -6.17
C TYR A 396 -6.33 4.00 -5.12
N HIS A 397 -7.17 4.98 -4.77
CA HIS A 397 -8.39 4.76 -4.00
C HIS A 397 -9.32 3.80 -4.76
N GLU A 398 -10.12 3.03 -4.04
CA GLU A 398 -11.04 2.06 -4.64
C GLU A 398 -11.96 2.68 -5.71
N THR A 399 -12.41 3.93 -5.48
CA THR A 399 -13.26 4.65 -6.43
C THR A 399 -12.51 5.01 -7.72
N THR A 400 -11.22 5.38 -7.62
CA THR A 400 -10.37 5.65 -8.78
C THR A 400 -10.15 4.40 -9.61
N ILE A 401 -9.88 3.25 -8.95
CA ILE A 401 -9.77 1.96 -9.64
C ILE A 401 -11.06 1.66 -10.42
N ALA A 402 -12.24 1.88 -9.78
CA ALA A 402 -13.53 1.67 -10.42
C ALA A 402 -13.76 2.59 -11.63
N GLN A 403 -13.45 3.89 -11.49
CA GLN A 403 -13.57 4.87 -12.59
C GLN A 403 -12.68 4.49 -13.77
N ILE A 404 -11.39 4.26 -13.53
CA ILE A 404 -10.43 3.94 -14.60
C ILE A 404 -10.81 2.64 -15.30
N GLN A 405 -11.12 1.58 -14.58
CA GLN A 405 -11.50 0.31 -15.21
C GLN A 405 -12.81 0.43 -15.99
N THR A 406 -13.78 1.21 -15.50
CA THR A 406 -15.02 1.49 -16.23
C THR A 406 -14.72 2.25 -17.53
N ASN A 407 -13.90 3.29 -17.48
CA ASN A 407 -13.47 4.03 -18.66
C ASN A 407 -12.74 3.11 -19.66
N LEU A 408 -11.72 2.35 -19.21
CA LEU A 408 -10.97 1.46 -20.08
C LEU A 408 -11.81 0.34 -20.70
N ASN A 409 -12.85 -0.13 -20.01
CA ASN A 409 -13.78 -1.12 -20.55
C ASN A 409 -14.69 -0.54 -21.63
N SER A 410 -14.90 0.77 -21.67
CA SER A 410 -15.63 1.47 -22.74
C SER A 410 -14.77 1.76 -23.98
N LYS A 411 -13.44 1.56 -23.90
CA LYS A 411 -12.49 1.87 -24.98
C LYS A 411 -12.14 0.63 -25.79
N SER A 412 -11.89 0.83 -27.08
CA SER A 412 -11.51 -0.25 -28.01
C SER A 412 -10.02 -0.28 -28.37
N CYS A 413 -9.23 0.72 -27.94
CA CYS A 413 -7.82 0.79 -28.31
C CYS A 413 -6.89 -0.09 -27.41
N PRO A 414 -7.18 -0.37 -26.11
CA PRO A 414 -6.32 -1.25 -25.35
C PRO A 414 -6.32 -2.68 -25.91
N VAL A 415 -5.15 -3.25 -26.06
CA VAL A 415 -5.03 -4.69 -26.33
C VAL A 415 -5.37 -5.44 -25.05
N THR A 416 -6.36 -6.33 -25.13
CA THR A 416 -6.78 -7.17 -24.00
C THR A 416 -6.21 -8.57 -24.18
N THR A 417 -5.43 -9.03 -23.20
CA THR A 417 -4.83 -10.36 -23.15
C THR A 417 -5.37 -11.14 -21.97
N THR A 418 -5.95 -12.31 -22.21
CA THR A 418 -6.32 -13.22 -21.13
C THR A 418 -5.05 -13.80 -20.51
N ILE A 419 -4.95 -13.76 -19.19
CA ILE A 419 -3.78 -14.20 -18.42
C ILE A 419 -4.07 -15.47 -17.62
N VAL A 420 -3.01 -16.11 -17.15
CA VAL A 420 -3.13 -17.33 -16.33
C VAL A 420 -3.47 -17.01 -14.87
N ASN A 421 -3.08 -15.82 -14.37
CA ASN A 421 -3.39 -15.39 -13.02
C ASN A 421 -4.90 -15.18 -12.84
N THR A 422 -5.48 -15.81 -11.83
CA THR A 422 -6.92 -15.73 -11.53
C THR A 422 -7.23 -14.57 -10.59
N THR A 423 -8.41 -13.99 -10.76
CA THR A 423 -8.86 -12.91 -9.87
C THR A 423 -9.21 -13.50 -8.48
N PRO A 424 -8.76 -12.89 -7.36
CA PRO A 424 -9.11 -13.37 -6.03
C PRO A 424 -10.62 -13.36 -5.79
N VAL A 425 -11.10 -14.32 -5.00
CA VAL A 425 -12.51 -14.41 -4.59
C VAL A 425 -12.66 -13.77 -3.21
N VAL A 426 -13.37 -12.65 -3.15
CA VAL A 426 -13.67 -11.94 -1.89
C VAL A 426 -15.01 -12.40 -1.36
N ASN A 427 -15.03 -12.84 -0.09
CA ASN A 427 -16.27 -13.27 0.54
C ASN A 427 -17.15 -12.07 0.88
N ALA A 428 -18.46 -12.24 0.73
CA ALA A 428 -19.44 -11.25 1.13
C ALA A 428 -19.36 -10.97 2.64
N VAL A 429 -19.54 -9.72 3.03
CA VAL A 429 -19.57 -9.25 4.42
C VAL A 429 -20.98 -8.81 4.81
N SER A 430 -21.30 -8.87 6.11
CA SER A 430 -22.61 -8.46 6.63
C SER A 430 -22.61 -6.97 6.97
N ASN A 431 -23.79 -6.35 6.88
CA ASN A 431 -24.03 -5.00 7.40
C ASN A 431 -24.30 -5.04 8.90
N TYR A 432 -23.92 -3.97 9.63
CA TYR A 432 -24.09 -3.89 11.07
C TYR A 432 -24.66 -2.56 11.52
N THR A 433 -25.34 -2.56 12.67
CA THR A 433 -25.69 -1.35 13.42
C THR A 433 -24.86 -1.31 14.69
N ILE A 434 -24.17 -0.19 14.94
CA ILE A 434 -23.27 -0.01 16.08
C ILE A 434 -23.66 1.23 16.91
N PRO A 435 -23.29 1.28 18.21
CA PRO A 435 -23.52 2.44 19.05
C PRO A 435 -22.60 3.63 18.67
N ILE A 436 -23.02 4.87 18.99
CA ILE A 436 -22.17 6.06 18.84
C ILE A 436 -20.90 5.95 19.69
N SER A 437 -19.86 6.70 19.28
CA SER A 437 -18.60 6.92 20.03
C SER A 437 -17.96 5.64 20.55
N THR A 438 -18.13 4.54 19.83
CA THR A 438 -17.62 3.21 20.22
C THR A 438 -16.71 2.66 19.12
N PRO A 439 -15.50 2.19 19.45
CA PRO A 439 -14.60 1.56 18.48
C PRO A 439 -15.22 0.32 17.84
N PHE A 440 -14.84 0.07 16.58
CA PHE A 440 -15.28 -1.12 15.86
C PHE A 440 -14.14 -1.67 14.97
N ALA A 441 -14.28 -2.91 14.53
CA ALA A 441 -13.33 -3.54 13.63
C ALA A 441 -14.06 -4.18 12.45
N LEU A 442 -13.60 -3.92 11.23
CA LEU A 442 -14.05 -4.59 10.03
C LEU A 442 -13.13 -5.76 9.72
N THR A 443 -13.71 -6.91 9.44
CA THR A 443 -12.98 -8.13 9.09
C THR A 443 -13.49 -8.64 7.75
N GLY A 444 -12.57 -8.78 6.79
CA GLY A 444 -12.85 -9.41 5.52
C GLY A 444 -12.25 -10.81 5.40
N SER A 445 -12.49 -11.47 4.29
CA SER A 445 -11.77 -12.67 3.90
C SER A 445 -11.79 -12.85 2.39
N ALA A 446 -10.74 -13.46 1.86
CA ALA A 446 -10.64 -13.80 0.45
C ALA A 446 -9.80 -15.05 0.27
N THR A 447 -9.96 -15.69 -0.89
CA THR A 447 -9.13 -16.81 -1.34
C THR A 447 -8.61 -16.54 -2.73
N ASP A 448 -7.47 -17.13 -3.03
CA ASP A 448 -6.84 -17.07 -4.34
C ASP A 448 -6.58 -18.49 -4.83
N ALA A 449 -6.94 -18.78 -6.10
CA ALA A 449 -6.82 -20.12 -6.67
C ALA A 449 -5.36 -20.47 -7.03
N ASP A 450 -4.55 -19.47 -7.32
CA ASP A 450 -3.12 -19.63 -7.64
C ASP A 450 -2.25 -19.66 -6.39
N GLY A 451 -2.83 -19.35 -5.22
CA GLY A 451 -2.14 -19.29 -3.94
C GLY A 451 -1.30 -18.03 -3.75
N ASP A 452 -1.64 -16.97 -4.46
CA ASP A 452 -0.95 -15.69 -4.35
C ASP A 452 -1.15 -15.01 -3.00
N ALA A 453 -0.19 -14.16 -2.63
CA ALA A 453 -0.16 -13.47 -1.35
C ALA A 453 -1.14 -12.29 -1.35
N LEU A 454 -2.31 -12.48 -0.74
CA LEU A 454 -3.36 -11.47 -0.70
C LEU A 454 -3.04 -10.33 0.26
N THR A 455 -3.39 -9.11 -0.15
CA THR A 455 -3.40 -7.92 0.70
C THR A 455 -4.77 -7.26 0.69
N TYR A 456 -5.13 -6.62 1.82
CA TYR A 456 -6.45 -6.11 2.13
C TYR A 456 -6.40 -4.61 2.42
N CYS A 457 -7.35 -3.85 1.87
CA CYS A 457 -7.51 -2.43 2.12
C CYS A 457 -8.98 -2.10 2.34
N TRP A 458 -9.36 -1.71 3.57
CA TRP A 458 -10.67 -1.17 3.88
C TRP A 458 -10.67 0.34 3.70
N GLU A 459 -11.54 0.86 2.84
CA GLU A 459 -11.68 2.27 2.52
C GLU A 459 -13.11 2.74 2.71
N GLN A 460 -13.29 3.98 3.13
CA GLN A 460 -14.61 4.58 3.22
C GLN A 460 -15.05 5.07 1.84
N ASN A 461 -16.32 4.79 1.49
CA ASN A 461 -16.91 5.08 0.19
C ASN A 461 -18.06 6.11 0.27
N ASP A 462 -17.98 7.05 1.22
CA ASP A 462 -18.94 8.13 1.40
C ASP A 462 -18.47 9.39 0.71
N ASN A 463 -19.26 9.91 -0.23
CA ASN A 463 -18.94 11.15 -0.93
C ASN A 463 -19.10 12.37 -0.02
N SER A 464 -18.15 13.29 -0.10
CA SER A 464 -18.16 14.52 0.67
C SER A 464 -19.23 15.52 0.17
N THR A 465 -19.91 16.14 1.11
CA THR A 465 -20.80 17.27 0.87
C THR A 465 -20.26 18.55 1.51
N THR A 466 -19.07 18.49 2.12
CA THR A 466 -18.42 19.60 2.85
C THR A 466 -17.04 19.87 2.28
N THR A 467 -16.53 21.09 2.48
CA THR A 467 -15.22 21.55 1.95
C THR A 467 -14.40 22.24 3.03
N ASN A 468 -13.18 22.61 2.71
CA ASN A 468 -12.26 23.35 3.60
C ASN A 468 -12.10 22.66 4.98
N ALA A 469 -12.25 23.42 6.07
CA ALA A 469 -12.10 22.89 7.42
C ALA A 469 -13.12 21.81 7.81
N GLN A 470 -14.26 21.72 7.14
CA GLN A 470 -15.26 20.66 7.33
C GLN A 470 -14.95 19.40 6.54
N SER A 471 -13.94 19.41 5.68
CA SER A 471 -13.48 18.23 4.94
C SER A 471 -12.76 17.20 5.82
N VAL A 472 -12.13 17.65 6.93
CA VAL A 472 -11.44 16.77 7.88
C VAL A 472 -12.43 15.91 8.67
N ALA A 473 -11.94 14.84 9.29
CA ALA A 473 -12.77 13.96 10.11
C ALA A 473 -13.30 14.70 11.36
N SER A 474 -14.54 14.39 11.76
CA SER A 474 -15.17 14.98 12.94
C SER A 474 -16.20 14.05 13.57
N PRO A 475 -16.28 13.96 14.91
CA PRO A 475 -17.31 13.16 15.58
C PRO A 475 -18.74 13.57 15.24
N THR A 476 -18.97 14.85 14.93
CA THR A 476 -20.31 15.41 14.65
C THR A 476 -20.65 15.46 13.16
N LYS A 477 -19.78 14.96 12.29
CA LYS A 477 -19.96 14.95 10.84
C LYS A 477 -21.07 13.98 10.43
N LEU A 478 -22.11 14.48 9.78
CA LEU A 478 -23.29 13.69 9.40
C LEU A 478 -23.08 12.89 8.10
N THR A 479 -22.31 13.41 7.16
CA THR A 479 -22.08 12.84 5.81
C THR A 479 -20.62 12.96 5.42
N GLY A 480 -20.23 12.24 4.36
CA GLY A 480 -18.88 12.28 3.80
C GLY A 480 -17.84 11.49 4.60
N PRO A 481 -16.57 11.54 4.15
CA PRO A 481 -15.52 10.72 4.74
C PRO A 481 -15.13 11.15 6.15
N ASN A 482 -14.90 10.16 7.01
CA ASN A 482 -14.43 10.30 8.39
C ASN A 482 -13.28 9.36 8.74
N TRP A 483 -12.82 8.58 7.74
CA TRP A 483 -11.81 7.54 7.91
C TRP A 483 -10.80 7.60 6.78
N LEU A 484 -9.52 7.76 7.15
CA LEU A 484 -8.41 7.84 6.19
C LEU A 484 -8.14 6.47 5.57
N SER A 485 -7.76 6.44 4.29
CA SER A 485 -7.22 5.23 3.64
C SER A 485 -5.84 4.86 4.20
N PHE A 486 -5.50 3.58 4.20
CA PHE A 486 -4.18 3.08 4.60
C PHE A 486 -3.60 2.15 3.54
N ARG A 487 -2.27 1.95 3.59
CA ARG A 487 -1.61 0.95 2.74
C ARG A 487 -2.25 -0.42 2.92
N PRO A 488 -2.39 -1.21 1.84
CA PRO A 488 -2.87 -2.58 1.93
C PRO A 488 -2.02 -3.41 2.90
N THR A 489 -2.68 -4.21 3.74
CA THR A 489 -2.04 -5.05 4.76
C THR A 489 -2.32 -6.53 4.54
N ILE A 490 -1.51 -7.38 5.14
CA ILE A 490 -1.73 -8.84 5.15
C ILE A 490 -2.90 -9.23 6.05
N SER A 491 -3.25 -8.37 7.01
CA SER A 491 -4.40 -8.60 7.90
C SER A 491 -5.68 -8.15 7.22
N PRO A 492 -6.71 -9.00 7.15
CA PRO A 492 -8.02 -8.59 6.66
C PRO A 492 -8.81 -7.75 7.68
N VAL A 493 -8.23 -7.49 8.86
CA VAL A 493 -8.85 -6.74 9.95
C VAL A 493 -8.34 -5.31 9.98
N ARG A 494 -9.26 -4.35 10.02
CA ARG A 494 -8.96 -2.95 10.29
C ARG A 494 -9.75 -2.45 11.50
N TYR A 495 -9.06 -1.77 12.42
CA TYR A 495 -9.64 -1.07 13.56
C TYR A 495 -10.03 0.36 13.20
N PHE A 496 -11.15 0.83 13.75
CA PHE A 496 -11.69 2.17 13.57
C PHE A 496 -11.99 2.79 14.94
N PRO A 497 -11.21 3.84 15.34
CA PRO A 497 -10.00 4.36 14.70
C PRO A 497 -8.82 3.40 14.81
N ARG A 498 -7.63 3.81 14.34
CA ARG A 498 -6.39 3.04 14.50
C ARG A 498 -6.21 2.53 15.92
N LEU A 499 -5.69 1.31 16.08
CA LEU A 499 -5.54 0.65 17.39
C LEU A 499 -4.81 1.54 18.40
N GLN A 500 -3.76 2.27 17.98
CA GLN A 500 -3.01 3.19 18.86
C GLN A 500 -3.89 4.30 19.44
N THR A 501 -4.85 4.81 18.66
CA THR A 501 -5.82 5.82 19.09
C THR A 501 -6.77 5.23 20.14
N ILE A 502 -7.27 4.01 19.92
CA ILE A 502 -8.11 3.28 20.87
C ILE A 502 -7.36 3.02 22.19
N LEU A 503 -6.11 2.53 22.10
CA LEU A 503 -5.27 2.27 23.28
C LEU A 503 -4.91 3.53 24.08
N ALA A 504 -4.92 4.67 23.43
CA ALA A 504 -4.78 5.98 24.09
C ALA A 504 -6.09 6.51 24.71
N GLY A 505 -7.21 5.79 24.56
CA GLY A 505 -8.54 6.21 25.04
C GLY A 505 -9.11 7.42 24.26
N LEU A 506 -8.71 7.60 23.00
CA LEU A 506 -9.11 8.72 22.16
C LEU A 506 -10.15 8.31 21.13
N ASN A 507 -11.06 9.24 20.79
CA ASN A 507 -12.10 9.07 19.78
C ASN A 507 -11.71 9.61 18.40
N THR A 508 -10.57 10.30 18.31
CA THR A 508 -10.09 10.94 17.09
C THR A 508 -8.61 10.70 16.90
N THR A 509 -8.19 10.60 15.66
CA THR A 509 -6.79 10.44 15.25
C THR A 509 -6.30 11.70 14.55
N GLY A 510 -5.11 12.16 14.90
CA GLY A 510 -4.42 13.26 14.23
C GLY A 510 -3.83 12.85 12.87
N PRO A 511 -3.10 13.76 12.22
CA PRO A 511 -2.52 13.51 10.89
C PRO A 511 -1.45 12.42 10.92
N MET A 512 -1.16 11.86 9.73
CA MET A 512 0.02 11.05 9.50
C MET A 512 1.27 11.92 9.50
N VAL A 513 2.45 11.28 9.41
CA VAL A 513 3.72 11.99 9.32
C VAL A 513 3.72 12.96 8.13
N GLY A 514 4.11 14.22 8.39
CA GLY A 514 4.14 15.29 7.38
C GLY A 514 2.80 15.95 7.08
N GLY A 515 1.70 15.51 7.70
CA GLY A 515 0.42 16.20 7.61
C GLY A 515 0.34 17.45 8.50
N ASP A 516 -0.70 18.26 8.30
CA ASP A 516 -0.88 19.51 9.01
C ASP A 516 -1.26 19.34 10.48
N ALA A 517 -0.63 20.09 11.36
CA ALA A 517 -0.98 20.08 12.79
C ALA A 517 -2.45 20.44 13.00
N GLY A 518 -3.15 19.61 13.78
CA GLY A 518 -4.56 19.80 14.08
C GLY A 518 -5.54 19.20 13.06
N VAL A 519 -5.09 18.67 11.94
CA VAL A 519 -5.95 17.93 11.02
C VAL A 519 -6.34 16.58 11.64
N VAL A 520 -7.64 16.34 11.79
CA VAL A 520 -8.19 15.06 12.24
C VAL A 520 -8.44 14.17 11.03
N THR A 521 -7.91 12.95 11.09
CA THR A 521 -7.93 11.99 9.97
C THR A 521 -8.90 10.84 10.17
N GLU A 522 -9.25 10.52 11.43
CA GLU A 522 -10.24 9.51 11.79
C GLU A 522 -11.07 10.02 12.98
N ALA A 523 -12.38 9.75 13.00
CA ALA A 523 -13.24 10.15 14.11
C ALA A 523 -14.41 9.19 14.31
N LEU A 524 -14.59 8.71 15.55
CA LEU A 524 -15.80 7.99 15.97
C LEU A 524 -17.00 8.92 15.92
N SER A 525 -18.07 8.48 15.28
CA SER A 525 -19.28 9.29 15.13
C SER A 525 -20.03 9.37 16.46
N SER A 526 -20.28 10.58 16.93
CA SER A 526 -21.15 10.89 18.10
C SER A 526 -22.60 11.17 17.69
N VAL A 527 -22.91 11.06 16.41
CA VAL A 527 -24.22 11.27 15.81
C VAL A 527 -24.63 10.05 14.99
N SER A 528 -25.94 9.87 14.82
CA SER A 528 -26.44 8.82 13.92
C SER A 528 -26.06 9.13 12.48
N ARG A 529 -25.49 8.14 11.78
CA ARG A 529 -25.17 8.23 10.36
C ARG A 529 -24.94 6.85 9.75
N THR A 530 -24.99 6.79 8.44
CA THR A 530 -24.53 5.62 7.66
C THR A 530 -23.08 5.83 7.23
N LEU A 531 -22.29 4.76 7.28
CA LEU A 531 -20.92 4.66 6.81
C LEU A 531 -20.88 3.55 5.76
N ASN A 532 -20.44 3.88 4.55
CA ASN A 532 -20.24 2.92 3.48
C ASN A 532 -18.75 2.58 3.40
N PHE A 533 -18.44 1.30 3.46
CA PHE A 533 -17.06 0.80 3.35
C PHE A 533 -16.92 -0.15 2.18
N ARG A 534 -15.74 -0.17 1.59
CA ARG A 534 -15.31 -1.13 0.59
C ARG A 534 -14.03 -1.81 1.04
N LEU A 535 -14.00 -3.14 0.95
CA LEU A 535 -12.78 -3.93 1.04
C LEU A 535 -12.26 -4.18 -0.36
N THR A 536 -11.07 -3.67 -0.66
CA THR A 536 -10.33 -4.02 -1.88
C THR A 536 -9.26 -5.05 -1.54
N VAL A 537 -9.24 -6.16 -2.28
CA VAL A 537 -8.24 -7.23 -2.18
C VAL A 537 -7.39 -7.25 -3.43
N ARG A 538 -6.08 -7.40 -3.26
CA ARG A 538 -5.06 -7.50 -4.31
C ARG A 538 -4.30 -8.81 -4.16
N ASP A 539 -4.06 -9.53 -5.25
CA ASP A 539 -3.31 -10.79 -5.24
C ASP A 539 -1.79 -10.58 -5.28
N ASN A 540 -1.33 -9.38 -5.64
CA ASN A 540 0.08 -9.01 -5.75
C ASN A 540 0.89 -9.89 -6.73
N ALA A 541 0.24 -10.55 -7.70
CA ALA A 541 0.93 -11.23 -8.77
C ALA A 541 1.76 -10.24 -9.59
N VAL A 542 2.95 -10.64 -9.98
CA VAL A 542 3.86 -9.75 -10.71
C VAL A 542 3.56 -9.74 -12.20
N PHE A 543 3.77 -8.60 -12.85
CA PHE A 543 3.67 -8.50 -14.30
C PHE A 543 4.82 -9.22 -14.97
N SER A 544 4.51 -10.03 -16.00
CA SER A 544 5.46 -10.61 -16.93
C SER A 544 5.09 -10.23 -18.36
N SER A 545 6.02 -9.64 -19.10
CA SER A 545 5.84 -9.32 -20.52
C SER A 545 6.07 -10.51 -21.44
N SER A 546 6.73 -11.56 -20.95
CA SER A 546 6.99 -12.80 -21.68
C SER A 546 6.07 -13.92 -21.19
N ALA A 547 5.79 -14.90 -22.07
CA ALA A 547 4.87 -16.00 -21.72
C ALA A 547 5.48 -16.95 -20.64
N PRO A 548 4.70 -17.35 -19.63
CA PRO A 548 3.29 -17.01 -19.40
C PRO A 548 3.10 -15.58 -18.94
N VAL A 549 2.25 -14.82 -19.67
CA VAL A 549 1.93 -13.44 -19.32
C VAL A 549 1.09 -13.43 -18.03
N SER A 550 1.43 -12.55 -17.10
CA SER A 550 0.77 -12.40 -15.80
C SER A 550 0.67 -10.93 -15.42
N VAL A 551 -0.28 -10.58 -14.57
CA VAL A 551 -0.42 -9.25 -13.95
C VAL A 551 -1.30 -9.37 -12.70
N GLY A 552 -1.11 -8.48 -11.72
CA GLY A 552 -1.93 -8.42 -10.51
C GLY A 552 -3.42 -8.17 -10.80
N GLN A 553 -4.28 -8.79 -10.01
CA GLN A 553 -5.72 -8.68 -10.09
C GLN A 553 -6.29 -8.09 -8.80
N THR A 554 -7.38 -7.33 -8.93
CA THR A 554 -8.10 -6.75 -7.80
C THR A 554 -9.55 -7.20 -7.78
N GLN A 555 -10.10 -7.38 -6.57
CA GLN A 555 -11.52 -7.65 -6.34
C GLN A 555 -11.99 -6.95 -5.07
N PHE A 556 -13.30 -6.77 -4.90
CA PHE A 556 -13.85 -6.03 -3.76
C PHE A 556 -15.17 -6.61 -3.26
N THR A 557 -15.55 -6.17 -2.05
CA THR A 557 -16.90 -6.33 -1.49
C THR A 557 -17.28 -5.08 -0.70
N ASP A 558 -18.57 -4.75 -0.68
CA ASP A 558 -19.11 -3.57 -0.01
C ASP A 558 -19.80 -3.92 1.30
N MET A 559 -19.80 -2.98 2.23
CA MET A 559 -20.36 -3.10 3.56
C MET A 559 -20.96 -1.79 4.04
N VAL A 560 -22.07 -1.86 4.75
CA VAL A 560 -22.72 -0.73 5.39
C VAL A 560 -22.67 -0.87 6.91
N VAL A 561 -22.18 0.18 7.59
CA VAL A 561 -22.23 0.31 9.05
C VAL A 561 -23.16 1.48 9.41
N THR A 562 -24.24 1.20 10.12
CA THR A 562 -25.16 2.21 10.64
C THR A 562 -24.78 2.57 12.07
N VAL A 563 -24.44 3.82 12.33
CA VAL A 563 -24.19 4.33 13.67
C VAL A 563 -25.49 4.88 14.22
N THR A 564 -25.91 4.47 15.44
CA THR A 564 -27.14 4.94 16.08
C THR A 564 -26.87 5.65 17.40
N ASN A 565 -27.49 6.82 17.61
CA ASN A 565 -27.43 7.56 18.86
C ASN A 565 -28.42 7.09 19.92
N THR A 566 -29.20 6.03 19.64
CA THR A 566 -30.06 5.40 20.64
C THR A 566 -29.28 4.54 21.63
N SER A 567 -28.00 4.28 21.38
CA SER A 567 -27.09 3.51 22.22
C SER A 567 -25.66 4.04 22.13
N GLY A 568 -24.88 3.79 23.19
CA GLY A 568 -23.45 4.17 23.27
C GLY A 568 -23.16 5.36 24.19
N PRO A 569 -21.87 5.59 24.49
CA PRO A 569 -20.73 4.74 24.16
C PRO A 569 -20.69 3.44 24.98
N PHE A 570 -20.37 2.32 24.34
CA PHE A 570 -20.04 1.06 25.00
C PHE A 570 -18.59 1.15 25.48
N THR A 571 -18.33 0.92 26.78
CA THR A 571 -17.01 1.14 27.37
C THR A 571 -16.69 0.12 28.45
N VAL A 572 -15.44 -0.33 28.53
CA VAL A 572 -14.90 -1.10 29.67
C VAL A 572 -14.72 -0.16 30.85
N THR A 573 -15.25 -0.54 32.02
CA THR A 573 -15.20 0.26 33.24
C THR A 573 -14.28 -0.35 34.31
N SER A 574 -14.03 -1.66 34.30
CA SER A 574 -13.03 -2.33 35.16
C SER A 574 -12.45 -3.57 34.47
N PRO A 575 -11.11 -3.74 34.50
CA PRO A 575 -10.10 -2.82 35.00
C PRO A 575 -9.93 -1.62 34.06
N ASN A 576 -9.86 -0.41 34.58
CA ASN A 576 -9.68 0.79 33.74
C ASN A 576 -8.65 1.77 34.36
N THR A 577 -7.93 1.30 35.38
CA THR A 577 -6.83 1.99 36.05
C THR A 577 -5.66 1.03 36.24
N ASN A 578 -4.50 1.52 36.65
CA ASN A 578 -3.35 0.69 36.93
C ASN A 578 -3.52 -0.07 38.28
N VAL A 579 -4.37 -1.10 38.26
CA VAL A 579 -4.55 -2.02 39.38
C VAL A 579 -3.60 -3.19 39.29
N SER A 580 -3.36 -3.86 40.44
CA SER A 580 -2.58 -5.09 40.48
C SER A 580 -3.44 -6.24 40.99
N TRP A 581 -3.56 -7.31 40.18
CA TRP A 581 -4.34 -8.49 40.48
C TRP A 581 -3.46 -9.75 40.51
N ALA A 582 -3.72 -10.66 41.42
CA ALA A 582 -2.99 -11.93 41.45
C ALA A 582 -3.45 -12.86 40.32
N GLY A 583 -2.54 -13.54 39.67
CA GLY A 583 -2.86 -14.65 38.78
C GLY A 583 -3.63 -15.75 39.53
N ASN A 584 -4.42 -16.54 38.82
CA ASN A 584 -5.36 -17.53 39.38
C ASN A 584 -6.43 -16.94 40.31
N SER A 585 -6.56 -15.61 40.43
CA SER A 585 -7.60 -14.99 41.24
C SER A 585 -8.87 -14.74 40.42
N ALA A 586 -10.02 -14.82 41.08
CA ALA A 586 -11.28 -14.39 40.50
C ALA A 586 -11.37 -12.86 40.52
N GLN A 587 -11.69 -12.28 39.36
CA GLN A 587 -11.83 -10.82 39.19
C GLN A 587 -13.11 -10.51 38.42
N ASN A 588 -13.72 -9.36 38.75
CA ASN A 588 -14.92 -8.94 38.07
C ASN A 588 -14.58 -7.90 36.99
N ILE A 589 -14.81 -8.26 35.73
CA ILE A 589 -14.73 -7.36 34.61
C ILE A 589 -16.06 -6.65 34.47
N THR A 590 -16.04 -5.31 34.31
CA THR A 590 -17.27 -4.52 34.13
C THR A 590 -17.20 -3.62 32.92
N TRP A 591 -18.38 -3.35 32.32
CA TRP A 591 -18.52 -2.48 31.16
C TRP A 591 -19.86 -1.75 31.21
N ASN A 592 -19.94 -0.61 30.51
CA ASN A 592 -21.18 0.10 30.29
C ASN A 592 -21.90 -0.51 29.08
N VAL A 593 -23.03 -1.14 29.31
CA VAL A 593 -23.87 -1.72 28.23
C VAL A 593 -24.45 -0.67 27.30
N ALA A 594 -24.70 0.54 27.81
CA ALA A 594 -25.13 1.74 27.07
C ALA A 594 -26.28 1.51 26.07
N GLY A 595 -27.24 0.64 26.44
CA GLY A 595 -28.42 0.36 25.62
C GLY A 595 -28.18 -0.57 24.43
N THR A 596 -26.99 -1.17 24.30
CA THR A 596 -26.63 -2.00 23.14
C THR A 596 -27.36 -3.33 23.04
N THR A 597 -28.06 -3.77 24.10
CA THR A 597 -28.92 -4.97 24.07
C THR A 597 -30.25 -4.75 23.36
N ALA A 598 -30.67 -3.49 23.28
CA ALA A 598 -31.92 -3.11 22.61
C ALA A 598 -31.74 -2.96 21.09
N SER A 599 -32.86 -3.07 20.35
CA SER A 599 -32.90 -2.72 18.93
C SER A 599 -32.58 -1.23 18.73
N PRO A 600 -31.83 -0.84 17.67
CA PRO A 600 -31.43 -1.66 16.50
C PRO A 600 -30.07 -2.37 16.66
N VAL A 601 -29.30 -2.20 17.75
CA VAL A 601 -27.98 -2.83 17.94
C VAL A 601 -28.13 -4.32 18.29
N SER A 602 -29.04 -4.64 19.23
CA SER A 602 -29.46 -6.01 19.60
C SER A 602 -28.31 -6.97 19.98
N CYS A 603 -27.29 -6.46 20.67
CA CYS A 603 -26.13 -7.24 21.10
C CYS A 603 -26.43 -7.95 22.44
N ALA A 604 -26.84 -9.21 22.37
CA ALA A 604 -27.21 -9.99 23.55
C ALA A 604 -26.00 -10.49 24.37
N ASN A 605 -24.89 -10.76 23.75
CA ASN A 605 -23.70 -11.34 24.36
C ASN A 605 -22.43 -10.60 23.99
N VAL A 606 -21.42 -10.71 24.88
CA VAL A 606 -20.08 -10.19 24.67
C VAL A 606 -19.03 -11.28 24.92
N LYS A 607 -17.86 -11.12 24.30
CA LYS A 607 -16.65 -11.91 24.52
C LYS A 607 -15.66 -11.08 25.31
N ILE A 608 -14.92 -11.71 26.24
CA ILE A 608 -13.87 -11.07 27.05
C ILE A 608 -12.53 -11.70 26.73
N SER A 609 -11.56 -10.90 26.34
CA SER A 609 -10.21 -11.33 25.99
C SER A 609 -9.16 -10.52 26.74
N LEU A 610 -8.01 -11.15 27.00
CA LEU A 610 -6.87 -10.57 27.68
C LEU A 610 -5.69 -10.38 26.71
N SER A 611 -5.10 -9.22 26.79
CA SER A 611 -3.78 -8.89 26.24
C SER A 611 -2.76 -8.86 27.36
N THR A 612 -1.51 -9.26 27.07
CA THR A 612 -0.34 -9.12 27.94
C THR A 612 0.75 -8.21 27.35
N ASP A 613 0.48 -7.61 26.19
CA ASP A 613 1.40 -6.79 25.40
C ASP A 613 0.95 -5.32 25.23
N GLY A 614 0.16 -4.82 26.16
CA GLY A 614 -0.34 -3.44 26.14
C GLY A 614 -1.58 -3.22 25.28
N GLY A 615 -2.24 -4.29 24.83
CA GLY A 615 -3.44 -4.23 23.98
C GLY A 615 -3.14 -4.35 22.48
N LEU A 616 -1.91 -4.71 22.10
CA LEU A 616 -1.54 -4.91 20.70
C LEU A 616 -2.16 -6.19 20.14
N THR A 617 -2.20 -7.26 20.96
CA THR A 617 -2.86 -8.51 20.62
C THR A 617 -3.71 -9.05 21.78
N PHE A 618 -4.72 -9.87 21.48
CA PHE A 618 -5.64 -10.45 22.47
C PHE A 618 -5.74 -11.98 22.28
N PRO A 619 -4.65 -12.74 22.48
CA PRO A 619 -4.63 -14.18 22.21
C PRO A 619 -5.38 -15.02 23.26
N ALA A 620 -5.54 -14.50 24.49
CA ALA A 620 -6.17 -15.23 25.59
C ALA A 620 -7.66 -14.87 25.68
N VAL A 621 -8.53 -15.78 25.24
CA VAL A 621 -9.97 -15.65 25.41
C VAL A 621 -10.33 -16.12 26.84
N LEU A 622 -10.76 -15.17 27.68
CA LEU A 622 -11.19 -15.47 29.06
C LEU A 622 -12.60 -16.04 29.09
N ILE A 623 -13.51 -15.46 28.34
CA ILE A 623 -14.89 -15.91 28.16
C ILE A 623 -15.26 -15.71 26.68
N ALA A 624 -15.64 -16.77 26.00
CA ALA A 624 -16.01 -16.71 24.59
C ALA A 624 -17.39 -16.07 24.34
N SER A 625 -18.31 -16.18 25.31
CA SER A 625 -19.64 -15.57 25.26
C SER A 625 -20.23 -15.49 26.66
N THR A 626 -20.71 -14.31 27.05
CA THR A 626 -21.46 -14.07 28.30
C THR A 626 -22.56 -13.05 28.02
N PRO A 627 -23.66 -13.01 28.80
CA PRO A 627 -24.68 -11.96 28.64
C PRO A 627 -24.07 -10.54 28.65
N ASN A 628 -24.60 -9.66 27.81
CA ASN A 628 -24.23 -8.25 27.77
C ASN A 628 -25.02 -7.48 28.86
N ASP A 629 -24.76 -7.81 30.14
CA ASP A 629 -25.45 -7.26 31.30
C ASP A 629 -24.61 -6.28 32.14
N GLY A 630 -23.37 -6.04 31.72
CA GLY A 630 -22.44 -5.05 32.32
C GLY A 630 -21.41 -5.64 33.26
N SER A 631 -21.43 -6.95 33.57
CA SER A 631 -20.40 -7.54 34.43
C SER A 631 -20.20 -9.04 34.23
N GLN A 632 -18.97 -9.51 34.42
CA GLN A 632 -18.63 -10.92 34.39
C GLN A 632 -17.44 -11.22 35.30
N SER A 633 -17.62 -12.22 36.18
CA SER A 633 -16.50 -12.78 36.94
C SER A 633 -15.68 -13.71 36.06
N ILE A 634 -14.37 -13.52 36.06
CA ILE A 634 -13.41 -14.36 35.31
C ILE A 634 -12.28 -14.82 36.25
N THR A 635 -11.60 -15.91 35.93
CA THR A 635 -10.36 -16.28 36.58
C THR A 635 -9.19 -15.83 35.70
N LEU A 636 -8.32 -15.00 36.24
CA LEU A 636 -7.13 -14.53 35.53
C LEU A 636 -6.13 -15.69 35.30
N PRO A 637 -5.49 -15.80 34.14
CA PRO A 637 -4.38 -16.70 33.95
C PRO A 637 -3.18 -16.31 34.83
N ASN A 638 -2.37 -17.28 35.27
CA ASN A 638 -1.19 -17.04 36.09
C ASN A 638 0.00 -16.58 35.20
N THR A 639 -0.19 -15.53 34.43
CA THR A 639 0.81 -14.98 33.50
C THR A 639 1.21 -13.58 33.99
N ALA A 640 2.37 -13.51 34.67
CA ALA A 640 2.87 -12.25 35.20
C ALA A 640 3.14 -11.24 34.06
N THR A 641 2.59 -10.05 34.20
CA THR A 641 2.79 -8.92 33.26
C THR A 641 2.44 -7.60 33.92
N THR A 642 3.06 -6.51 33.50
CA THR A 642 2.70 -5.14 33.88
C THR A 642 1.92 -4.39 32.81
N THR A 643 1.63 -5.05 31.68
CA THR A 643 1.02 -4.46 30.50
C THR A 643 -0.27 -5.17 30.09
N ALA A 644 -1.00 -5.75 31.07
CA ALA A 644 -2.28 -6.39 30.79
C ALA A 644 -3.35 -5.37 30.35
N ARG A 645 -4.20 -5.77 29.39
CA ARG A 645 -5.40 -5.05 28.97
C ARG A 645 -6.57 -6.02 28.80
N ILE A 646 -7.78 -5.55 29.07
CA ILE A 646 -9.02 -6.30 28.78
C ILE A 646 -9.68 -5.69 27.55
N LYS A 647 -10.15 -6.56 26.66
CA LYS A 647 -11.06 -6.23 25.56
C LYS A 647 -12.39 -6.90 25.81
N VAL A 648 -13.48 -6.13 25.75
CA VAL A 648 -14.86 -6.62 25.73
C VAL A 648 -15.42 -6.33 24.35
N GLU A 649 -15.79 -7.37 23.60
CA GLU A 649 -16.25 -7.25 22.22
C GLU A 649 -17.62 -7.92 22.01
N ALA A 650 -18.44 -7.32 21.18
CA ALA A 650 -19.78 -7.82 20.86
C ALA A 650 -19.71 -9.18 20.15
N VAL A 651 -20.54 -10.13 20.55
CA VAL A 651 -20.73 -11.38 19.83
C VAL A 651 -21.84 -11.19 18.79
N GLY A 652 -21.51 -11.45 17.52
CA GLY A 652 -22.43 -11.25 16.39
C GLY A 652 -22.55 -9.79 15.93
N ASN A 653 -21.68 -8.90 16.43
CA ASN A 653 -21.53 -7.52 15.97
C ASN A 653 -20.03 -7.14 15.93
N ILE A 654 -19.68 -5.93 15.50
CA ILE A 654 -18.31 -5.51 15.20
C ILE A 654 -17.72 -4.50 16.20
N PHE A 655 -18.52 -3.98 17.14
CA PHE A 655 -18.05 -3.00 18.11
C PHE A 655 -17.40 -3.66 19.34
N PHE A 656 -16.52 -2.91 19.99
CA PHE A 656 -15.80 -3.35 21.18
C PHE A 656 -15.27 -2.15 21.96
N ASP A 657 -14.71 -2.42 23.16
CA ASP A 657 -13.84 -1.47 23.83
C ASP A 657 -12.67 -2.19 24.51
N ILE A 658 -11.59 -1.45 24.75
CA ILE A 658 -10.38 -1.90 25.43
C ILE A 658 -10.15 -1.04 26.65
N SER A 659 -9.83 -1.65 27.80
CA SER A 659 -9.50 -0.89 29.03
C SER A 659 -8.43 0.20 28.76
N ASN A 660 -8.67 1.42 29.26
CA ASN A 660 -7.88 2.61 28.92
C ASN A 660 -6.45 2.61 29.51
N SER A 661 -6.20 1.79 30.54
CA SER A 661 -4.90 1.71 31.21
C SER A 661 -4.39 0.28 31.29
N ASN A 662 -3.08 0.12 31.28
CA ASN A 662 -2.46 -1.15 31.62
C ASN A 662 -2.74 -1.46 33.09
N PHE A 663 -2.92 -2.77 33.39
CA PHE A 663 -2.94 -3.26 34.77
C PHE A 663 -1.89 -4.37 34.94
N THR A 664 -1.57 -4.68 36.17
CA THR A 664 -0.54 -5.68 36.53
C THR A 664 -1.19 -7.02 36.89
N ILE A 665 -0.69 -8.10 36.34
CA ILE A 665 -0.96 -9.45 36.85
C ILE A 665 0.31 -9.92 37.54
N THR A 666 0.22 -10.18 38.86
CA THR A 666 1.33 -10.75 39.62
C THR A 666 1.26 -12.28 39.60
N ALA A 667 2.41 -12.96 39.50
CA ALA A 667 2.40 -14.40 39.59
C ALA A 667 1.86 -14.85 40.93
N SER A 668 0.90 -15.74 40.92
CA SER A 668 0.48 -16.48 42.12
C SER A 668 1.46 -17.60 42.39
N ALA A 669 1.95 -17.70 43.59
CA ALA A 669 2.76 -18.84 43.95
C ALA A 669 1.94 -20.14 43.76
N SER A 670 2.43 -21.05 42.96
CA SER A 670 1.87 -22.40 42.92
C SER A 670 2.50 -23.19 44.08
N CYS A 671 1.69 -23.52 45.06
CA CYS A 671 2.18 -24.51 46.05
C CYS A 671 2.42 -25.83 45.33
N GLY A 672 3.64 -26.26 45.26
CA GLY A 672 3.97 -27.60 44.76
C GLY A 672 3.27 -28.68 45.59
N THR A 673 3.01 -29.80 44.98
CA THR A 673 2.54 -30.96 45.77
C THR A 673 3.64 -31.43 46.71
N PRO A 674 3.39 -31.53 48.03
CA PRO A 674 4.36 -32.07 48.94
C PRO A 674 4.84 -33.46 48.47
N THR A 675 6.14 -33.66 48.48
CA THR A 675 6.80 -34.92 48.13
C THR A 675 7.52 -35.49 49.33
N GLY A 676 7.93 -36.75 49.29
CA GLY A 676 8.69 -37.37 50.36
C GLY A 676 7.87 -37.58 51.64
N LEU A 677 6.57 -37.80 51.50
CA LEU A 677 5.74 -38.23 52.64
C LEU A 677 6.33 -39.47 53.24
N ALA A 678 6.71 -39.39 54.51
CA ALA A 678 7.22 -40.50 55.26
C ALA A 678 6.52 -40.61 56.64
N GLU A 679 6.30 -41.80 57.08
CA GLU A 679 5.72 -42.12 58.36
C GLU A 679 6.83 -42.60 59.29
N ASN A 680 6.96 -42.02 60.50
CA ASN A 680 7.94 -42.40 61.52
C ASN A 680 7.23 -42.59 62.88
N ASN A 681 7.89 -43.24 63.81
CA ASN A 681 7.41 -43.39 65.18
C ASN A 681 5.98 -43.91 65.30
N ILE A 682 5.63 -44.90 64.46
CA ILE A 682 4.27 -45.50 64.44
C ILE A 682 4.04 -46.27 65.73
N THR A 683 3.01 -45.89 66.46
CA THR A 683 2.53 -46.58 67.65
C THR A 683 1.08 -47.03 67.41
N ILE A 684 0.50 -47.72 68.38
CA ILE A 684 -0.92 -48.13 68.27
C ILE A 684 -1.90 -46.95 68.30
N ASN A 685 -1.43 -45.75 68.67
CA ASN A 685 -2.27 -44.57 68.84
C ASN A 685 -1.75 -43.31 68.14
N SER A 686 -0.56 -43.34 67.52
CA SER A 686 0.07 -42.16 66.86
C SER A 686 1.09 -42.55 65.80
N ALA A 687 1.31 -41.67 64.85
CA ALA A 687 2.38 -41.71 63.88
C ALA A 687 2.86 -40.26 63.63
N ASP A 688 4.15 -40.09 63.41
CA ASP A 688 4.72 -38.83 62.95
C ASP A 688 4.78 -38.82 61.43
N LEU A 689 4.20 -37.80 60.83
CA LEU A 689 4.25 -37.59 59.38
C LEU A 689 5.25 -36.50 59.08
N SER A 690 6.11 -36.73 58.11
CA SER A 690 7.04 -35.75 57.60
C SER A 690 6.95 -35.68 56.05
N TRP A 691 7.22 -34.53 55.48
CA TRP A 691 7.31 -34.30 54.04
C TRP A 691 8.37 -33.25 53.73
N ASN A 692 8.82 -33.24 52.49
CA ASN A 692 9.77 -32.22 52.02
C ASN A 692 9.09 -30.83 51.99
N ALA A 693 9.83 -29.80 52.41
CA ALA A 693 9.35 -28.43 52.34
C ALA A 693 9.00 -28.07 50.88
N VAL A 694 7.85 -27.46 50.65
CA VAL A 694 7.41 -27.00 49.36
C VAL A 694 7.68 -25.51 49.26
N ALA A 695 8.42 -25.10 48.23
CA ALA A 695 8.66 -23.68 47.98
C ALA A 695 7.34 -22.95 47.72
N GLY A 696 7.03 -21.90 48.46
CA GLY A 696 5.83 -21.10 48.33
C GLY A 696 4.61 -21.58 49.14
N ALA A 697 4.78 -22.57 50.06
CA ALA A 697 3.77 -22.99 51.02
C ALA A 697 3.75 -22.09 52.27
#